data_03eb72efc1f3328a843ff907a912c2ef
#
_entry.id   03eb72efc1f3328a843ff907a912c2ef
#
_cell.length_a   1.000
_cell.length_b   1.000
_cell.length_c   1.000
_cell.angle_alpha   90.00
_cell.angle_beta   90.00
_cell.angle_gamma   90.00
#
_symmetry.space_group_name_H-M   'P 1'
#
loop_
_entity.id
_entity.type
_entity.pdbx_description
1 polymer ?
#
loop_
_entity_poly.entity_id
_entity_poly.type
_entity_poly.pdbx_seq_one_letter_code
_entity_poly.pdbx_strand_id
1 'polypeptide(L)'
;MKMKETLQLGKTKFPMRGNLPNREGEWQKEWEENRIYQKRQELNEGKPSFVLHDGPPYANGNIHLGHSLNKISKDIIIRSKSMSGYRAPYVPGWDTHGLPIEQVLANKGVKRKEMSMAEYLEKCREYALSQVDKQRADFKRLGVAGDWEHPYVTLDPSYEAAQVRVFGKMAEKGYIYKGLKPIYWSPSSESSLAEAEIEYKDVKSPSIFVAFNVKDGKDILDEDTAFVIWTTTPWTLPANQGIAVNPKFTYVLVEADGRKFVVAKDLLETVQSEIGWENVTVLKEFAGQEMEYMTASHPFYERESLVILGDHVTLDAGTGFVHTAPGHGEDDYIAGSKYKLSVVSPVDSKGLFTEEAPGFEGIFYDKANPMITDLLKEKGALLKLDFFTHSYPHDWRTKKPVIYRATPQWFASIDKFRQNILDEVEKVEWVIPWGKTRLYNMIRDRGDWVISRQRAWGVPLPIFYAENGEAIITPETIEHVAKLFAEHGSIIWFEKEAKELLPEGFTHPGSPNGEFTKEKDIMDVWFDSGSSHEAVLRQRPELSFPADMYLEGSDQYRGWFNSSITTSVAINGVAPYKSVISQGFALDGEGRKMSKSLGNIIAPEKVIKQFGADILRLWVSSVDYEADVRVSMDILSQVAEVYRKIRNTMRFLLANTEDFDPKKDTVSYNDLRSVDKYMTVRLNQVIKEIREEGYDKYNFMHIYRTVMNFLTVDLSSFYLDFAKDVVYIEAEDDYQRRCMQTVFYQTAVALTKLLTPIIPHTAEEIWSFLKEEEEYVQLSEFPGYEEFANQEELMDTWTAFMDFRDNVLKALEEARNSKLIGKSLEAKLTVYPKQQVREMLKALDADIAQLLIVSPDYFEVMAADEQVPDNAMVFDDVAITVEKADGETCDRCRQVRKDVGVDEKLPHLCGRCAKIVEDFYPEAVAEGFEEK
;
A
#
# COMPACT_ATOMS: atom_id res chain seq x y z
N MET A 1 13.61 19.30 -57.24
CA MET A 1 13.03 18.60 -56.05
C MET A 1 14.08 17.65 -55.45
N LYS A 2 14.13 17.55 -54.12
CA LYS A 2 15.02 16.57 -53.47
C LYS A 2 14.37 15.20 -53.39
N MET A 3 15.15 14.13 -53.54
CA MET A 3 14.66 12.74 -53.45
C MET A 3 13.81 12.48 -52.17
N LYS A 4 14.25 12.98 -51.02
CA LYS A 4 13.52 12.84 -49.76
C LYS A 4 12.13 13.50 -49.73
N GLU A 5 11.84 14.43 -50.65
CA GLU A 5 10.57 15.10 -50.74
C GLU A 5 9.51 14.23 -51.44
N THR A 6 9.91 13.15 -52.12
CA THR A 6 9.04 12.13 -52.68
C THR A 6 8.71 10.99 -51.69
N LEU A 7 9.27 11.00 -50.47
CA LEU A 7 9.01 10.01 -49.46
C LEU A 7 7.89 10.49 -48.53
N GLN A 8 6.99 9.59 -48.15
CA GLN A 8 5.95 9.84 -47.17
C GLN A 8 6.49 9.80 -45.76
N LEU A 9 7.54 10.62 -45.45
CA LEU A 9 8.14 10.67 -44.14
C LEU A 9 7.13 11.23 -43.14
N GLY A 10 6.88 10.45 -42.09
CA GLY A 10 5.92 10.83 -41.05
C GLY A 10 6.26 12.17 -40.39
N LYS A 11 5.24 13.00 -40.25
CA LYS A 11 5.32 14.33 -39.63
C LYS A 11 4.35 14.42 -38.47
N THR A 12 4.80 14.98 -37.36
CA THR A 12 3.92 15.25 -36.23
C THR A 12 4.44 16.44 -35.42
N LYS A 13 3.51 17.22 -34.88
CA LYS A 13 3.81 18.26 -33.90
C LYS A 13 3.96 17.71 -32.49
N PHE A 14 3.66 16.41 -32.27
CA PHE A 14 3.85 15.76 -30.98
C PHE A 14 5.32 15.85 -30.55
N PRO A 15 5.64 16.47 -29.39
CA PRO A 15 7.00 16.71 -28.99
C PRO A 15 7.76 15.42 -28.69
N MET A 16 9.03 15.35 -29.08
CA MET A 16 9.88 14.22 -28.75
C MET A 16 10.11 14.06 -27.24
N ARG A 17 10.22 15.19 -26.52
CA ARG A 17 10.41 15.22 -25.06
C ARG A 17 9.11 15.58 -24.38
N GLY A 18 8.74 14.83 -23.33
CA GLY A 18 7.53 15.07 -22.55
C GLY A 18 7.53 16.38 -21.79
N ASN A 19 8.71 16.80 -21.26
CA ASN A 19 8.87 17.97 -20.40
C ASN A 19 7.84 17.95 -19.24
N LEU A 20 7.64 16.76 -18.68
CA LEU A 20 6.61 16.47 -17.70
C LEU A 20 6.61 17.43 -16.49
N PRO A 21 7.75 17.74 -15.86
CA PRO A 21 7.76 18.64 -14.70
C PRO A 21 7.06 19.99 -14.93
N ASN A 22 7.10 20.50 -16.17
CA ASN A 22 6.50 21.79 -16.51
C ASN A 22 5.10 21.64 -17.11
N ARG A 23 4.87 20.63 -17.95
CA ARG A 23 3.62 20.50 -18.73
C ARG A 23 2.49 19.85 -17.96
N GLU A 24 2.78 18.99 -17.01
CA GLU A 24 1.74 18.30 -16.23
C GLU A 24 0.83 19.29 -15.49
N GLY A 25 1.39 20.37 -14.93
CA GLY A 25 0.63 21.41 -14.26
C GLY A 25 -0.36 22.12 -15.17
N GLU A 26 -0.03 22.29 -16.47
CA GLU A 26 -0.92 22.88 -17.46
C GLU A 26 -2.13 21.97 -17.70
N TRP A 27 -1.91 20.65 -17.87
CA TRP A 27 -2.98 19.67 -18.00
C TRP A 27 -3.86 19.59 -16.75
N GLN A 28 -3.27 19.58 -15.57
CA GLN A 28 -4.00 19.54 -14.31
C GLN A 28 -4.93 20.75 -14.16
N LYS A 29 -4.42 21.94 -14.50
CA LYS A 29 -5.21 23.18 -14.50
C LYS A 29 -6.36 23.10 -15.51
N GLU A 30 -6.11 22.63 -16.72
CA GLU A 30 -7.12 22.47 -17.75
C GLU A 30 -8.21 21.49 -17.31
N TRP A 31 -7.84 20.35 -16.70
CA TRP A 31 -8.81 19.38 -16.19
C TRP A 31 -9.69 19.96 -15.08
N GLU A 32 -9.11 20.79 -14.21
CA GLU A 32 -9.85 21.45 -13.14
C GLU A 32 -10.83 22.51 -13.70
N GLU A 33 -10.35 23.38 -14.59
CA GLU A 33 -11.18 24.40 -15.24
C GLU A 33 -12.32 23.82 -16.05
N ASN A 34 -12.10 22.67 -16.70
CA ASN A 34 -13.11 21.96 -17.48
C ASN A 34 -13.89 20.92 -16.69
N ARG A 35 -13.65 20.81 -15.37
CA ARG A 35 -14.38 19.92 -14.46
C ARG A 35 -14.40 18.46 -14.93
N ILE A 36 -13.23 17.93 -15.34
CA ILE A 36 -13.15 16.60 -15.98
C ILE A 36 -13.59 15.49 -15.01
N TYR A 37 -13.18 15.56 -13.73
CA TYR A 37 -13.63 14.60 -12.71
C TYR A 37 -15.16 14.58 -12.59
N GLN A 38 -15.81 15.75 -12.48
CA GLN A 38 -17.25 15.87 -12.34
C GLN A 38 -17.98 15.38 -13.60
N LYS A 39 -17.51 15.78 -14.77
CA LYS A 39 -18.05 15.29 -16.06
C LYS A 39 -18.01 13.77 -16.16
N ARG A 40 -16.92 13.14 -15.68
CA ARG A 40 -16.82 11.69 -15.67
C ARG A 40 -17.85 11.06 -14.74
N GLN A 41 -18.09 11.64 -13.56
CA GLN A 41 -19.14 11.17 -12.66
C GLN A 41 -20.54 11.30 -13.27
N GLU A 42 -20.80 12.41 -13.94
CA GLU A 42 -22.06 12.68 -14.66
C GLU A 42 -22.28 11.68 -15.81
N LEU A 43 -21.25 11.41 -16.63
CA LEU A 43 -21.30 10.42 -17.71
C LEU A 43 -21.60 9.00 -17.22
N ASN A 44 -21.18 8.66 -16.03
CA ASN A 44 -21.38 7.35 -15.42
C ASN A 44 -22.57 7.31 -14.45
N GLU A 45 -23.38 8.36 -14.41
CA GLU A 45 -24.60 8.36 -13.61
C GLU A 45 -25.54 7.22 -14.05
N GLY A 46 -26.08 6.49 -13.09
CA GLY A 46 -26.94 5.33 -13.34
C GLY A 46 -26.20 4.03 -13.70
N LYS A 47 -24.88 4.08 -13.93
CA LYS A 47 -24.05 2.87 -14.09
C LYS A 47 -23.77 2.21 -12.73
N PRO A 48 -23.31 0.93 -12.70
CA PRO A 48 -22.91 0.28 -11.46
C PRO A 48 -21.89 1.12 -10.70
N SER A 49 -22.07 1.21 -9.38
CA SER A 49 -21.18 1.99 -8.51
C SER A 49 -19.97 1.16 -8.09
N PHE A 50 -18.80 1.80 -7.99
CA PHE A 50 -17.63 1.27 -7.34
C PHE A 50 -17.04 2.33 -6.40
N VAL A 51 -17.11 2.07 -5.10
CA VAL A 51 -16.64 2.99 -4.07
C VAL A 51 -15.37 2.45 -3.43
N LEU A 52 -14.26 3.11 -3.70
CA LEU A 52 -13.02 2.96 -2.96
C LEU A 52 -13.00 4.06 -1.90
N HIS A 53 -13.12 3.67 -0.63
CA HIS A 53 -13.10 4.63 0.47
C HIS A 53 -11.68 4.99 0.86
N ASP A 54 -11.37 6.27 0.89
CA ASP A 54 -10.04 6.76 1.26
C ASP A 54 -9.82 6.68 2.76
N GLY A 55 -8.78 5.99 3.19
CA GLY A 55 -8.28 6.04 4.55
C GLY A 55 -7.62 7.38 4.80
N PRO A 56 -7.97 8.07 5.89
CA PRO A 56 -7.53 9.44 6.09
C PRO A 56 -6.07 9.50 6.53
N PRO A 57 -5.15 10.04 5.73
CA PRO A 57 -3.80 10.31 6.19
C PRO A 57 -3.81 11.38 7.28
N TYR A 58 -2.78 11.37 8.12
CA TYR A 58 -2.61 12.40 9.16
C TYR A 58 -2.33 13.76 8.54
N ALA A 59 -3.06 14.77 9.00
CA ALA A 59 -2.86 16.16 8.61
C ALA A 59 -1.64 16.76 9.32
N ASN A 60 -0.47 16.22 9.08
CA ASN A 60 0.77 16.66 9.71
C ASN A 60 1.99 16.35 8.86
N GLY A 61 2.68 17.41 8.44
CA GLY A 61 3.93 17.32 7.69
C GLY A 61 3.79 17.09 6.19
N ASN A 62 4.93 16.89 5.54
CA ASN A 62 5.00 16.66 4.11
C ASN A 62 4.60 15.23 3.77
N ILE A 63 4.06 15.06 2.58
CA ILE A 63 3.87 13.72 2.04
C ILE A 63 5.22 13.05 1.76
N HIS A 64 5.24 11.73 1.78
CA HIS A 64 6.39 10.90 1.43
C HIS A 64 6.04 9.90 0.33
N LEU A 65 7.01 9.14 -0.16
CA LEU A 65 6.80 8.19 -1.26
C LEU A 65 5.79 7.08 -0.93
N GLY A 66 5.61 6.72 0.34
CA GLY A 66 4.55 5.82 0.77
C GLY A 66 3.15 6.39 0.51
N HIS A 67 2.94 7.67 0.77
CA HIS A 67 1.71 8.36 0.41
C HIS A 67 1.51 8.41 -1.12
N SER A 68 2.59 8.64 -1.87
CA SER A 68 2.52 8.64 -3.34
C SER A 68 2.14 7.27 -3.88
N LEU A 69 2.75 6.20 -3.37
CA LEU A 69 2.40 4.82 -3.72
C LEU A 69 0.92 4.54 -3.46
N ASN A 70 0.42 4.92 -2.29
CA ASN A 70 -0.97 4.74 -1.88
C ASN A 70 -1.94 5.48 -2.80
N LYS A 71 -1.77 6.79 -2.94
CA LYS A 71 -2.70 7.63 -3.70
C LYS A 71 -2.69 7.33 -5.19
N ILE A 72 -1.52 7.04 -5.76
CA ILE A 72 -1.40 6.66 -7.16
C ILE A 72 -2.06 5.31 -7.41
N SER A 73 -1.87 4.31 -6.55
CA SER A 73 -2.52 3.01 -6.68
C SER A 73 -4.04 3.13 -6.64
N LYS A 74 -4.59 3.92 -5.72
CA LYS A 74 -6.03 4.23 -5.66
C LYS A 74 -6.52 4.90 -6.93
N ASP A 75 -5.79 5.90 -7.42
CA ASP A 75 -6.17 6.63 -8.63
C ASP A 75 -6.17 5.75 -9.88
N ILE A 76 -5.19 4.85 -10.01
CA ILE A 76 -5.16 3.87 -11.10
C ILE A 76 -6.43 3.00 -11.06
N ILE A 77 -6.83 2.51 -9.89
CA ILE A 77 -8.04 1.70 -9.74
C ILE A 77 -9.28 2.50 -10.09
N ILE A 78 -9.43 3.70 -9.55
CA ILE A 78 -10.61 4.56 -9.77
C ILE A 78 -10.74 4.94 -11.24
N ARG A 79 -9.66 5.36 -11.88
CA ARG A 79 -9.67 5.67 -13.32
C ARG A 79 -10.00 4.43 -14.16
N SER A 80 -9.42 3.28 -13.84
CA SER A 80 -9.70 2.03 -14.56
C SER A 80 -11.16 1.60 -14.42
N LYS A 81 -11.73 1.67 -13.22
CA LYS A 81 -13.15 1.39 -12.98
C LYS A 81 -14.06 2.36 -13.72
N SER A 82 -13.72 3.65 -13.68
CA SER A 82 -14.47 4.67 -14.42
C SER A 82 -14.47 4.41 -15.93
N MET A 83 -13.32 4.05 -16.50
CA MET A 83 -13.18 3.72 -17.92
C MET A 83 -13.75 2.34 -18.28
N SER A 84 -14.01 1.49 -17.29
CA SER A 84 -14.69 0.19 -17.45
C SER A 84 -16.22 0.28 -17.29
N GLY A 85 -16.77 1.48 -17.19
CA GLY A 85 -18.21 1.69 -17.12
C GLY A 85 -18.80 1.68 -15.71
N TYR A 86 -18.00 1.94 -14.68
CA TYR A 86 -18.49 2.15 -13.32
C TYR A 86 -18.57 3.63 -12.97
N ARG A 87 -19.54 3.99 -12.16
CA ARG A 87 -19.48 5.25 -11.42
C ARG A 87 -18.56 5.05 -10.23
N ALA A 88 -17.37 5.65 -10.26
CA ALA A 88 -16.33 5.48 -9.26
C ALA A 88 -15.94 6.84 -8.65
N PRO A 89 -16.75 7.35 -7.69
CA PRO A 89 -16.44 8.59 -6.99
C PRO A 89 -15.26 8.36 -6.03
N TYR A 90 -14.44 9.39 -5.87
CA TYR A 90 -13.36 9.40 -4.90
C TYR A 90 -13.40 10.65 -4.04
N VAL A 91 -13.66 10.47 -2.75
CA VAL A 91 -13.68 11.52 -1.74
C VAL A 91 -12.45 11.35 -0.86
N PRO A 92 -11.44 12.22 -1.00
CA PRO A 92 -10.25 12.16 -0.15
C PRO A 92 -10.59 12.54 1.29
N GLY A 93 -9.84 12.02 2.24
CA GLY A 93 -10.05 12.31 3.66
C GLY A 93 -8.77 12.65 4.39
N TRP A 94 -8.90 13.28 5.57
CA TRP A 94 -7.81 13.56 6.50
C TRP A 94 -8.21 13.29 7.93
N ASP A 95 -7.28 12.68 8.66
CA ASP A 95 -7.32 12.55 10.11
C ASP A 95 -6.61 13.75 10.72
N THR A 96 -7.31 14.49 11.54
CA THR A 96 -6.89 15.83 12.00
C THR A 96 -6.71 15.96 13.50
N HIS A 97 -7.00 14.91 14.26
CA HIS A 97 -6.89 14.91 15.72
C HIS A 97 -5.64 14.17 16.22
N GLY A 98 -5.37 14.32 17.50
CA GLY A 98 -4.39 13.53 18.24
C GLY A 98 -3.06 14.22 18.53
N LEU A 99 -2.22 13.48 19.22
CA LEU A 99 -0.94 13.93 19.76
C LEU A 99 0.04 14.55 18.76
N PRO A 100 0.13 14.09 17.50
CA PRO A 100 1.13 14.65 16.58
C PRO A 100 1.02 16.15 16.38
N ILE A 101 -0.21 16.68 16.37
CA ILE A 101 -0.45 18.13 16.23
C ILE A 101 -0.10 18.87 17.51
N GLU A 102 -0.49 18.34 18.67
CA GLU A 102 -0.12 18.92 19.98
C GLU A 102 1.41 18.98 20.14
N GLN A 103 2.14 17.94 19.75
CA GLN A 103 3.61 17.92 19.79
C GLN A 103 4.25 18.96 18.87
N VAL A 104 3.74 19.13 17.65
CA VAL A 104 4.29 20.14 16.73
C VAL A 104 4.06 21.54 17.30
N LEU A 105 2.88 21.82 17.85
CA LEU A 105 2.60 23.12 18.48
C LEU A 105 3.48 23.35 19.69
N ALA A 106 3.67 22.34 20.54
CA ALA A 106 4.60 22.42 21.68
C ALA A 106 6.04 22.71 21.23
N ASN A 107 6.51 22.05 20.18
CA ASN A 107 7.83 22.28 19.59
C ASN A 107 7.97 23.69 18.97
N LYS A 108 6.86 24.31 18.55
CA LYS A 108 6.81 25.70 18.08
C LYS A 108 6.67 26.71 19.22
N GLY A 109 6.71 26.27 20.47
CA GLY A 109 6.64 27.13 21.65
C GLY A 109 5.23 27.46 22.11
N VAL A 110 4.20 26.82 21.57
CA VAL A 110 2.82 26.98 22.06
C VAL A 110 2.65 26.21 23.36
N LYS A 111 2.38 26.93 24.44
CA LYS A 111 2.24 26.35 25.78
C LYS A 111 0.76 26.31 26.17
N ARG A 112 0.21 25.12 26.27
CA ARG A 112 -1.21 24.89 26.64
C ARG A 112 -1.60 25.57 27.94
N LYS A 113 -0.69 25.63 28.93
CA LYS A 113 -0.97 26.17 30.26
C LYS A 113 -1.02 27.72 30.33
N GLU A 114 -0.57 28.40 29.26
CA GLU A 114 -0.52 29.87 29.20
C GLU A 114 -1.73 30.49 28.46
N MET A 115 -2.70 29.66 28.03
CA MET A 115 -3.90 30.11 27.30
C MET A 115 -5.14 29.32 27.70
N SER A 116 -6.30 29.79 27.32
CA SER A 116 -7.55 29.05 27.53
C SER A 116 -7.58 27.76 26.67
N MET A 117 -8.37 26.79 27.07
CA MET A 117 -8.53 25.54 26.30
C MET A 117 -9.07 25.81 24.90
N ALA A 118 -10.05 26.70 24.77
CA ALA A 118 -10.61 27.05 23.48
C ALA A 118 -9.57 27.69 22.53
N GLU A 119 -8.74 28.61 23.04
CA GLU A 119 -7.65 29.20 22.24
C GLU A 119 -6.62 28.15 21.79
N TYR A 120 -6.31 27.21 22.68
CA TYR A 120 -5.39 26.12 22.35
C TYR A 120 -5.95 25.20 21.25
N LEU A 121 -7.20 24.80 21.39
CA LEU A 121 -7.87 23.93 20.42
C LEU A 121 -8.03 24.62 19.06
N GLU A 122 -8.30 25.92 19.04
CA GLU A 122 -8.36 26.67 17.77
C GLU A 122 -6.99 26.70 17.07
N LYS A 123 -5.88 26.84 17.80
CA LYS A 123 -4.54 26.73 17.23
C LYS A 123 -4.27 25.33 16.66
N CYS A 124 -4.73 24.29 17.30
CA CYS A 124 -4.66 22.92 16.78
C CYS A 124 -5.45 22.80 15.47
N ARG A 125 -6.65 23.34 15.42
CA ARG A 125 -7.53 23.35 14.26
C ARG A 125 -6.89 24.10 13.08
N GLU A 126 -6.42 25.33 13.31
CA GLU A 126 -5.76 26.13 12.28
C GLU A 126 -4.54 25.40 11.68
N TYR A 127 -3.72 24.81 12.55
CA TYR A 127 -2.57 24.04 12.10
C TYR A 127 -2.99 22.83 11.27
N ALA A 128 -3.96 22.03 11.73
CA ALA A 128 -4.43 20.86 11.02
C ALA A 128 -4.95 21.21 9.63
N LEU A 129 -5.80 22.23 9.53
CA LEU A 129 -6.36 22.68 8.26
C LEU A 129 -5.27 23.18 7.30
N SER A 130 -4.26 23.89 7.81
CA SER A 130 -3.10 24.30 6.99
C SER A 130 -2.33 23.12 6.39
N GLN A 131 -2.25 22.01 7.14
CA GLN A 131 -1.62 20.78 6.64
C GLN A 131 -2.50 20.05 5.64
N VAL A 132 -3.81 20.06 5.82
CA VAL A 132 -4.76 19.54 4.82
C VAL A 132 -4.58 20.26 3.48
N ASP A 133 -4.54 21.59 3.49
CA ASP A 133 -4.36 22.40 2.28
C ASP A 133 -3.06 22.07 1.57
N LYS A 134 -1.97 21.96 2.32
CA LYS A 134 -0.66 21.62 1.79
C LYS A 134 -0.63 20.23 1.16
N GLN A 135 -1.09 19.23 1.89
CA GLN A 135 -1.12 17.84 1.39
C GLN A 135 -2.08 17.69 0.21
N ARG A 136 -3.20 18.40 0.20
CA ARG A 136 -4.13 18.45 -0.93
C ARG A 136 -3.42 18.90 -2.20
N ALA A 137 -2.65 19.99 -2.13
CA ALA A 137 -1.88 20.48 -3.27
C ALA A 137 -0.86 19.44 -3.75
N ASP A 138 -0.17 18.78 -2.83
CA ASP A 138 0.80 17.73 -3.15
C ASP A 138 0.15 16.50 -3.81
N PHE A 139 -1.00 16.04 -3.32
CA PHE A 139 -1.74 14.92 -3.91
C PHE A 139 -2.32 15.26 -5.29
N LYS A 140 -2.87 16.45 -5.45
CA LYS A 140 -3.32 16.93 -6.77
C LYS A 140 -2.17 16.97 -7.75
N ARG A 141 -0.98 17.37 -7.32
CA ARG A 141 0.22 17.42 -8.18
C ARG A 141 0.68 16.04 -8.65
N LEU A 142 0.36 14.96 -7.91
CA LEU A 142 0.56 13.58 -8.38
C LEU A 142 -0.39 13.17 -9.53
N GLY A 143 -1.34 14.01 -9.90
CA GLY A 143 -2.36 13.72 -10.91
C GLY A 143 -3.52 12.87 -10.40
N VAL A 144 -3.73 12.79 -9.10
CA VAL A 144 -4.82 12.02 -8.49
C VAL A 144 -6.15 12.76 -8.68
N ALA A 145 -7.11 12.10 -9.33
CA ALA A 145 -8.45 12.62 -9.53
C ALA A 145 -9.34 12.37 -8.31
N GLY A 146 -10.24 13.31 -8.01
CA GLY A 146 -11.17 13.18 -6.90
C GLY A 146 -11.91 14.47 -6.61
N ASP A 147 -12.81 14.43 -5.64
CA ASP A 147 -13.50 15.61 -5.12
C ASP A 147 -12.63 16.32 -4.07
N TRP A 148 -11.60 17.00 -4.56
CA TRP A 148 -10.63 17.71 -3.72
C TRP A 148 -11.20 18.96 -3.04
N GLU A 149 -12.32 19.48 -3.53
CA GLU A 149 -13.00 20.66 -2.99
C GLU A 149 -13.85 20.33 -1.77
N HIS A 150 -14.37 19.10 -1.71
CA HIS A 150 -15.24 18.64 -0.64
C HIS A 150 -14.70 17.35 0.02
N PRO A 151 -13.45 17.35 0.51
CA PRO A 151 -12.91 16.21 1.22
C PRO A 151 -13.67 15.96 2.52
N TYR A 152 -13.50 14.82 3.15
CA TYR A 152 -13.89 14.66 4.53
C TYR A 152 -12.70 14.91 5.47
N VAL A 153 -12.97 15.52 6.59
CA VAL A 153 -11.96 15.86 7.60
C VAL A 153 -12.54 15.51 8.96
N THR A 154 -11.82 14.77 9.78
CA THR A 154 -12.37 14.26 11.04
C THR A 154 -12.74 15.35 12.05
N LEU A 155 -12.18 16.56 11.91
CA LEU A 155 -12.54 17.72 12.71
C LEU A 155 -13.79 18.48 12.22
N ASP A 156 -14.40 18.06 11.11
CA ASP A 156 -15.63 18.70 10.65
C ASP A 156 -16.77 18.46 11.67
N PRO A 157 -17.56 19.48 12.02
CA PRO A 157 -18.64 19.35 12.98
C PRO A 157 -19.60 18.19 12.68
N SER A 158 -19.96 17.99 11.43
CA SER A 158 -20.82 16.88 11.00
C SER A 158 -20.17 15.52 11.21
N TYR A 159 -18.87 15.41 11.01
CA TYR A 159 -18.11 14.18 11.27
C TYR A 159 -18.06 13.88 12.76
N GLU A 160 -17.73 14.86 13.59
CA GLU A 160 -17.69 14.72 15.04
C GLU A 160 -19.05 14.31 15.60
N ALA A 161 -20.14 14.87 15.09
CA ALA A 161 -21.50 14.48 15.45
C ALA A 161 -21.82 13.03 15.10
N ALA A 162 -21.43 12.58 13.91
CA ALA A 162 -21.60 11.18 13.50
C ALA A 162 -20.79 10.23 14.40
N GLN A 163 -19.57 10.61 14.74
CA GLN A 163 -18.71 9.85 15.65
C GLN A 163 -19.33 9.71 17.05
N VAL A 164 -19.89 10.77 17.59
CA VAL A 164 -20.64 10.73 18.86
C VAL A 164 -21.81 9.73 18.78
N ARG A 165 -22.52 9.70 17.65
CA ARG A 165 -23.61 8.74 17.44
C ARG A 165 -23.11 7.30 17.35
N VAL A 166 -21.95 7.04 16.73
CA VAL A 166 -21.31 5.71 16.73
C VAL A 166 -21.02 5.26 18.16
N PHE A 167 -20.39 6.14 18.95
CA PHE A 167 -20.15 5.87 20.38
C PHE A 167 -21.46 5.57 21.12
N GLY A 168 -22.47 6.37 20.93
CA GLY A 168 -23.77 6.20 21.57
C GLY A 168 -24.46 4.87 21.24
N LYS A 169 -24.44 4.45 19.99
CA LYS A 169 -24.95 3.14 19.55
C LYS A 169 -24.19 1.98 20.20
N MET A 170 -22.88 2.08 20.33
CA MET A 170 -22.06 1.08 21.02
C MET A 170 -22.41 1.03 22.52
N ALA A 171 -22.61 2.18 23.15
CA ALA A 171 -22.99 2.27 24.54
C ALA A 171 -24.38 1.69 24.78
N GLU A 172 -25.37 1.97 23.92
CA GLU A 172 -26.72 1.41 23.98
C GLU A 172 -26.73 -0.13 23.92
N LYS A 173 -25.82 -0.71 23.12
CA LYS A 173 -25.63 -2.18 23.06
C LYS A 173 -24.86 -2.75 24.25
N GLY A 174 -24.39 -1.91 25.17
CA GLY A 174 -23.68 -2.33 26.36
C GLY A 174 -22.20 -2.70 26.07
N TYR A 175 -21.61 -2.20 24.99
CA TYR A 175 -20.22 -2.46 24.66
C TYR A 175 -19.25 -1.49 25.35
N ILE A 176 -19.75 -0.35 25.82
CA ILE A 176 -18.95 0.68 26.50
C ILE A 176 -19.03 0.51 28.01
N TYR A 177 -17.89 0.47 28.67
CA TYR A 177 -17.85 0.36 30.13
C TYR A 177 -16.61 1.05 30.70
N LYS A 178 -16.67 1.45 31.97
CA LYS A 178 -15.55 1.97 32.73
C LYS A 178 -14.91 0.85 33.54
N GLY A 179 -13.60 0.75 33.50
CA GLY A 179 -12.87 -0.29 34.21
C GLY A 179 -11.54 0.19 34.76
N LEU A 180 -11.11 -0.45 35.83
CA LEU A 180 -9.76 -0.31 36.37
C LEU A 180 -8.94 -1.53 35.96
N LYS A 181 -8.15 -1.40 34.90
CA LYS A 181 -7.32 -2.47 34.36
C LYS A 181 -5.92 -1.94 34.03
N PRO A 182 -4.89 -2.78 34.06
CA PRO A 182 -3.59 -2.40 33.49
C PRO A 182 -3.71 -2.25 31.98
N ILE A 183 -3.22 -1.15 31.49
CA ILE A 183 -3.17 -0.78 30.09
C ILE A 183 -1.79 -0.25 29.74
N TYR A 184 -1.48 -0.18 28.44
CA TYR A 184 -0.32 0.55 28.00
C TYR A 184 -0.44 2.02 28.37
N TRP A 185 0.54 2.49 29.11
CA TRP A 185 0.63 3.87 29.57
C TRP A 185 1.95 4.50 29.12
N SER A 186 1.88 5.66 28.52
CA SER A 186 3.06 6.43 28.12
C SER A 186 3.32 7.54 29.14
N PRO A 187 4.34 7.40 30.02
CA PRO A 187 4.71 8.48 30.93
C PRO A 187 5.16 9.74 30.21
N SER A 188 5.73 9.62 29.01
CA SER A 188 6.22 10.75 28.24
C SER A 188 5.10 11.58 27.59
N SER A 189 3.92 10.99 27.37
CA SER A 189 2.73 11.69 26.89
C SER A 189 1.61 11.79 27.93
N GLU A 190 1.83 11.23 29.09
CA GLU A 190 0.88 11.19 30.22
C GLU A 190 -0.52 10.69 29.82
N SER A 191 -0.57 9.65 29.00
CA SER A 191 -1.82 9.12 28.44
C SER A 191 -1.77 7.61 28.23
N SER A 192 -2.95 7.00 28.21
CA SER A 192 -3.16 5.63 27.74
C SER A 192 -2.85 5.50 26.26
N LEU A 193 -2.45 4.31 25.84
CA LEU A 193 -2.22 3.94 24.44
C LEU A 193 -2.99 2.65 24.11
N ALA A 194 -3.46 2.56 22.86
CA ALA A 194 -3.94 1.30 22.30
C ALA A 194 -2.77 0.50 21.71
N GLU A 195 -2.99 -0.79 21.45
CA GLU A 195 -1.97 -1.66 20.84
C GLU A 195 -1.43 -1.13 19.50
N ALA A 196 -2.30 -0.50 18.69
CA ALA A 196 -1.93 0.13 17.42
C ALA A 196 -0.94 1.30 17.57
N GLU A 197 -0.80 1.84 18.77
CA GLU A 197 0.09 2.96 19.09
C GLU A 197 1.43 2.52 19.69
N ILE A 198 1.72 1.21 19.68
CA ILE A 198 2.93 0.62 20.25
C ILE A 198 3.91 0.22 19.14
N GLU A 199 5.17 0.61 19.32
CA GLU A 199 6.31 0.13 18.54
C GLU A 199 7.24 -0.67 19.45
N TYR A 200 7.87 -1.70 18.94
CA TYR A 200 8.84 -2.49 19.70
C TYR A 200 10.27 -2.12 19.31
N LYS A 201 11.12 -1.98 20.32
CA LYS A 201 12.55 -1.72 20.15
C LYS A 201 13.34 -2.57 21.12
N ASP A 202 14.54 -2.94 20.72
CA ASP A 202 15.46 -3.65 21.61
C ASP A 202 16.00 -2.70 22.66
N VAL A 203 15.86 -3.11 23.92
CA VAL A 203 16.40 -2.41 25.09
C VAL A 203 17.18 -3.36 25.99
N LYS A 204 18.14 -2.83 26.70
CA LYS A 204 18.88 -3.56 27.71
C LYS A 204 18.21 -3.34 29.07
N SER A 205 17.68 -4.44 29.66
CA SER A 205 16.96 -4.42 30.92
C SER A 205 17.67 -5.26 31.97
N PRO A 206 17.48 -4.95 33.27
CA PRO A 206 17.96 -5.83 34.35
C PRO A 206 17.18 -7.13 34.34
N SER A 207 17.83 -8.19 34.70
CA SER A 207 17.29 -9.54 34.92
C SER A 207 17.66 -9.99 36.31
N ILE A 208 16.67 -10.19 37.19
CA ILE A 208 16.91 -10.52 38.57
C ILE A 208 16.18 -11.78 39.02
N PHE A 209 16.86 -12.56 39.85
CA PHE A 209 16.29 -13.66 40.61
C PHE A 209 16.14 -13.24 42.06
N VAL A 210 14.95 -13.39 42.64
CA VAL A 210 14.60 -12.89 43.97
C VAL A 210 13.97 -13.98 44.81
N ALA A 211 14.41 -14.09 46.04
CA ALA A 211 13.87 -15.01 47.02
C ALA A 211 12.73 -14.36 47.82
N PHE A 212 11.57 -15.00 47.82
CA PHE A 212 10.42 -14.68 48.65
C PHE A 212 10.30 -15.73 49.75
N ASN A 213 10.61 -15.36 50.99
CA ASN A 213 10.59 -16.31 52.08
C ASN A 213 9.19 -16.80 52.38
N VAL A 214 9.02 -18.11 52.52
CA VAL A 214 7.73 -18.72 52.87
C VAL A 214 7.30 -18.22 54.24
N LYS A 215 6.04 -17.84 54.35
CA LYS A 215 5.41 -17.44 55.64
C LYS A 215 4.41 -18.50 56.12
N ASP A 216 3.56 -19.01 55.25
CA ASP A 216 2.70 -20.16 55.48
C ASP A 216 2.86 -21.16 54.33
N GLY A 217 3.52 -22.27 54.61
CA GLY A 217 3.81 -23.37 53.70
C GLY A 217 2.82 -24.53 53.77
N LYS A 218 1.73 -24.45 54.53
CA LYS A 218 0.68 -25.48 54.67
C LYS A 218 1.20 -26.86 55.08
N ASP A 219 2.13 -26.90 56.03
CA ASP A 219 2.81 -28.11 56.47
C ASP A 219 3.62 -28.85 55.37
N ILE A 220 3.77 -28.26 54.19
CA ILE A 220 4.57 -28.77 53.06
C ILE A 220 5.96 -28.16 53.03
N LEU A 221 6.03 -26.84 53.32
CA LEU A 221 7.27 -26.04 53.31
C LEU A 221 7.47 -25.35 54.64
N ASP A 222 8.69 -25.30 55.10
CA ASP A 222 9.10 -24.60 56.33
C ASP A 222 9.33 -23.09 56.04
N GLU A 223 9.30 -22.26 57.07
CA GLU A 223 9.56 -20.80 56.98
C GLU A 223 11.01 -20.44 56.59
N ASP A 224 11.94 -21.40 56.66
CA ASP A 224 13.33 -21.23 56.19
C ASP A 224 13.52 -21.47 54.70
N THR A 225 12.38 -21.73 53.98
CA THR A 225 12.31 -21.91 52.53
C THR A 225 11.95 -20.63 51.81
N ALA A 226 12.42 -20.45 50.57
CA ALA A 226 12.03 -19.31 49.76
C ALA A 226 11.54 -19.77 48.35
N PHE A 227 10.52 -19.14 47.85
CA PHE A 227 10.17 -19.22 46.45
C PHE A 227 11.13 -18.34 45.65
N VAL A 228 11.62 -18.82 44.51
CA VAL A 228 12.48 -18.05 43.60
C VAL A 228 11.67 -17.52 42.46
N ILE A 229 11.55 -16.21 42.37
CA ILE A 229 10.94 -15.55 41.19
C ILE A 229 12.02 -14.96 40.30
N TRP A 230 11.66 -14.77 39.03
CA TRP A 230 12.47 -14.07 38.07
C TRP A 230 11.67 -12.91 37.48
N THR A 231 12.30 -11.74 37.36
CA THR A 231 11.70 -10.58 36.73
C THR A 231 12.71 -9.72 35.97
N THR A 232 12.26 -9.09 34.94
CA THR A 232 13.01 -8.10 34.15
C THR A 232 12.59 -6.66 34.43
N THR A 233 11.63 -6.49 35.32
CA THR A 233 11.05 -5.21 35.73
C THR A 233 11.09 -5.07 37.26
N PRO A 234 12.26 -4.88 37.86
CA PRO A 234 12.38 -4.75 39.34
C PRO A 234 11.47 -3.67 39.91
N TRP A 235 11.21 -2.61 39.16
CA TRP A 235 10.35 -1.49 39.55
C TRP A 235 8.89 -1.90 39.83
N THR A 236 8.44 -3.10 39.42
CA THR A 236 7.07 -3.58 39.73
C THR A 236 6.99 -4.31 41.06
N LEU A 237 8.10 -4.66 41.68
CA LEU A 237 8.11 -5.33 42.97
C LEU A 237 7.41 -4.57 44.10
N PRO A 238 7.49 -3.22 44.20
CA PRO A 238 6.70 -2.46 45.16
C PRO A 238 5.18 -2.71 45.04
N ALA A 239 4.69 -3.10 43.88
CA ALA A 239 3.27 -3.42 43.62
C ALA A 239 2.95 -4.91 43.77
N ASN A 240 3.86 -5.78 44.14
CA ASN A 240 3.64 -7.20 44.29
C ASN A 240 2.49 -7.52 45.25
N GLN A 241 1.59 -8.41 44.85
CA GLN A 241 0.44 -8.90 45.62
C GLN A 241 0.41 -10.41 45.71
N GLY A 242 1.11 -11.11 44.79
CA GLY A 242 1.09 -12.56 44.76
C GLY A 242 2.22 -13.16 43.94
N ILE A 243 2.27 -14.47 43.93
CA ILE A 243 3.17 -15.29 43.12
C ILE A 243 2.33 -16.34 42.42
N ALA A 244 2.37 -16.35 41.10
CA ALA A 244 1.62 -17.33 40.28
C ALA A 244 2.46 -18.59 40.05
N VAL A 245 1.81 -19.74 40.11
CA VAL A 245 2.37 -21.06 39.81
C VAL A 245 1.43 -21.81 38.86
N ASN A 246 1.96 -22.68 38.04
CA ASN A 246 1.14 -23.49 37.17
C ASN A 246 0.68 -24.77 37.91
N PRO A 247 -0.63 -25.03 38.01
CA PRO A 247 -1.15 -26.18 38.76
C PRO A 247 -0.68 -27.54 38.21
N LYS A 248 -0.32 -27.61 36.94
CA LYS A 248 0.05 -28.83 36.21
C LYS A 248 1.53 -29.14 36.25
N PHE A 249 2.37 -28.19 36.74
CA PHE A 249 3.82 -28.42 36.82
C PHE A 249 4.22 -29.08 38.10
N THR A 250 5.34 -29.78 38.05
CA THR A 250 6.02 -30.31 39.22
C THR A 250 7.06 -29.31 39.71
N TYR A 251 7.05 -29.05 41.01
CA TYR A 251 7.99 -28.16 41.68
C TYR A 251 8.88 -28.98 42.64
N VAL A 252 10.05 -28.50 42.85
CA VAL A 252 11.04 -29.16 43.75
C VAL A 252 11.50 -28.22 44.84
N LEU A 253 11.50 -28.73 46.05
CA LEU A 253 12.21 -28.16 47.17
C LEU A 253 13.66 -28.62 47.08
N VAL A 254 14.58 -27.68 47.00
CA VAL A 254 16.02 -27.95 46.92
C VAL A 254 16.73 -27.25 48.06
N GLU A 255 17.79 -27.89 48.54
CA GLU A 255 18.82 -27.21 49.34
C GLU A 255 19.97 -26.83 48.40
N ALA A 256 20.24 -25.54 48.30
CA ALA A 256 21.28 -24.98 47.46
C ALA A 256 22.17 -24.07 48.32
N ASP A 257 23.45 -24.42 48.39
CA ASP A 257 24.47 -23.67 49.14
C ASP A 257 24.05 -23.34 50.58
N GLY A 258 23.35 -24.26 51.24
CA GLY A 258 22.96 -24.16 52.65
C GLY A 258 21.67 -23.38 52.91
N ARG A 259 20.86 -23.10 51.85
CA ARG A 259 19.57 -22.45 51.94
C ARG A 259 18.53 -23.25 51.11
N LYS A 260 17.28 -23.23 51.57
CA LYS A 260 16.18 -23.96 50.91
C LYS A 260 15.42 -23.06 49.91
N PHE A 261 15.20 -23.59 48.70
CA PHE A 261 14.48 -22.91 47.65
C PHE A 261 13.46 -23.82 46.99
N VAL A 262 12.45 -23.23 46.39
CA VAL A 262 11.50 -23.90 45.51
C VAL A 262 11.57 -23.34 44.11
N VAL A 263 11.67 -24.20 43.10
CA VAL A 263 11.62 -23.87 41.68
C VAL A 263 10.88 -24.97 40.92
N ALA A 264 10.44 -24.70 39.69
CA ALA A 264 9.90 -25.75 38.84
C ALA A 264 10.97 -26.80 38.51
N LYS A 265 10.61 -28.07 38.60
CA LYS A 265 11.51 -29.20 38.36
C LYS A 265 12.23 -29.10 37.02
N ASP A 266 11.49 -28.85 35.95
CA ASP A 266 12.04 -28.79 34.60
C ASP A 266 12.96 -27.58 34.35
N LEU A 267 12.92 -26.59 35.22
CA LEU A 267 13.79 -25.41 35.16
C LEU A 267 14.96 -25.45 36.15
N LEU A 268 15.07 -26.48 36.96
CA LEU A 268 16.07 -26.53 38.02
C LEU A 268 17.52 -26.40 37.51
N GLU A 269 17.88 -27.12 36.46
CA GLU A 269 19.21 -27.04 35.85
C GLU A 269 19.53 -25.63 35.32
N THR A 270 18.56 -25.03 34.67
CA THR A 270 18.70 -23.67 34.15
C THR A 270 18.86 -22.66 35.28
N VAL A 271 18.00 -22.72 36.27
CA VAL A 271 18.06 -21.81 37.44
C VAL A 271 19.37 -21.99 38.21
N GLN A 272 19.81 -23.23 38.40
CA GLN A 272 21.11 -23.53 39.04
C GLN A 272 22.25 -22.86 38.28
N SER A 273 22.28 -23.01 36.96
CA SER A 273 23.31 -22.41 36.11
C SER A 273 23.25 -20.88 36.12
N GLU A 274 22.06 -20.29 36.01
CA GLU A 274 21.88 -18.84 35.99
C GLU A 274 22.27 -18.16 37.32
N ILE A 275 21.82 -18.72 38.44
CA ILE A 275 22.12 -18.16 39.76
C ILE A 275 23.57 -18.49 40.18
N GLY A 276 24.09 -19.64 39.72
CA GLY A 276 25.44 -20.13 40.05
C GLY A 276 25.48 -20.94 41.34
N TRP A 277 24.45 -21.75 41.62
CA TRP A 277 24.44 -22.66 42.77
C TRP A 277 25.42 -23.82 42.55
N GLU A 278 26.30 -24.04 43.48
CA GLU A 278 27.34 -25.09 43.41
C GLU A 278 26.86 -26.45 43.95
N ASN A 279 26.15 -26.45 45.08
CA ASN A 279 25.71 -27.66 45.77
C ASN A 279 24.18 -27.68 45.84
N VAL A 280 23.56 -28.49 44.99
CA VAL A 280 22.08 -28.58 44.90
C VAL A 280 21.65 -30.00 45.25
N THR A 281 20.76 -30.13 46.24
CA THR A 281 20.14 -31.40 46.63
C THR A 281 18.62 -31.24 46.57
N VAL A 282 17.94 -32.11 45.82
CA VAL A 282 16.45 -32.15 45.78
C VAL A 282 15.96 -32.86 47.04
N LEU A 283 15.17 -32.16 47.85
CA LEU A 283 14.64 -32.66 49.11
C LEU A 283 13.25 -33.27 48.99
N LYS A 284 12.39 -32.63 48.13
CA LYS A 284 10.99 -32.99 47.97
C LYS A 284 10.47 -32.55 46.63
N GLU A 285 9.52 -33.30 46.07
CA GLU A 285 8.75 -32.94 44.87
C GLU A 285 7.25 -32.83 45.20
N PHE A 286 6.57 -31.89 44.57
CA PHE A 286 5.12 -31.71 44.74
C PHE A 286 4.51 -30.97 43.52
N ALA A 287 3.19 -31.05 43.37
CA ALA A 287 2.49 -30.38 42.27
C ALA A 287 2.26 -28.91 42.60
N GLY A 288 2.21 -28.08 41.55
CA GLY A 288 1.90 -26.67 41.68
C GLY A 288 0.54 -26.41 42.38
N GLN A 289 -0.46 -27.28 42.12
CA GLN A 289 -1.77 -27.25 42.77
C GLN A 289 -1.69 -27.31 44.30
N GLU A 290 -0.67 -27.96 44.88
CA GLU A 290 -0.53 -28.10 46.33
C GLU A 290 -0.08 -26.81 47.01
N MET A 291 0.47 -25.90 46.25
CA MET A 291 0.95 -24.60 46.78
C MET A 291 -0.14 -23.51 46.79
N GLU A 292 -1.33 -23.78 46.23
CA GLU A 292 -2.42 -22.80 46.21
C GLU A 292 -2.74 -22.28 47.61
N TYR A 293 -2.86 -20.97 47.78
CA TYR A 293 -3.07 -20.26 49.08
C TYR A 293 -1.92 -20.34 50.08
N MET A 294 -0.72 -20.84 49.72
CA MET A 294 0.47 -20.56 50.52
C MET A 294 0.77 -19.07 50.52
N THR A 295 1.48 -18.58 51.50
CA THR A 295 1.90 -17.18 51.53
C THR A 295 3.42 -17.07 51.68
N ALA A 296 3.96 -16.00 51.10
CA ALA A 296 5.33 -15.57 51.27
C ALA A 296 5.38 -14.15 51.86
N SER A 297 6.47 -13.82 52.50
CA SER A 297 6.75 -12.44 52.94
C SER A 297 7.27 -11.65 51.77
N HIS A 298 6.75 -10.44 51.57
CA HIS A 298 7.31 -9.50 50.59
C HIS A 298 8.77 -9.19 50.93
N PRO A 299 9.70 -9.15 49.97
CA PRO A 299 11.14 -9.11 50.26
C PRO A 299 11.61 -7.85 50.96
N PHE A 300 10.84 -6.75 50.94
CA PHE A 300 11.21 -5.51 51.63
C PHE A 300 10.05 -4.72 52.25
N TYR A 301 8.82 -5.12 52.04
CA TYR A 301 7.66 -4.51 52.70
C TYR A 301 6.99 -5.46 53.70
N GLU A 302 6.34 -4.91 54.71
CA GLU A 302 5.59 -5.69 55.69
C GLU A 302 4.20 -6.07 55.15
N ARG A 303 4.19 -6.97 54.20
CA ARG A 303 2.97 -7.56 53.62
C ARG A 303 3.23 -8.97 53.10
N GLU A 304 2.15 -9.70 52.89
CA GLU A 304 2.17 -11.03 52.35
C GLU A 304 1.99 -11.05 50.82
N SER A 305 2.63 -12.01 50.17
CA SER A 305 2.45 -12.34 48.80
C SER A 305 1.76 -13.71 48.69
N LEU A 306 0.54 -13.74 48.15
CA LEU A 306 -0.28 -14.95 48.08
C LEU A 306 0.15 -15.81 46.87
N VAL A 307 0.33 -17.12 47.10
CA VAL A 307 0.54 -18.06 45.98
C VAL A 307 -0.81 -18.37 45.32
N ILE A 308 -0.90 -18.11 44.01
CA ILE A 308 -2.07 -18.29 43.19
C ILE A 308 -1.79 -19.23 42.02
N LEU A 309 -2.83 -19.84 41.48
CA LEU A 309 -2.72 -20.67 40.29
C LEU A 309 -2.92 -19.83 39.00
N GLY A 310 -2.05 -20.04 38.02
CA GLY A 310 -2.09 -19.34 36.75
C GLY A 310 -1.59 -20.20 35.59
N ASP A 311 -2.44 -20.41 34.60
CA ASP A 311 -2.08 -21.16 33.38
C ASP A 311 -1.08 -20.38 32.49
N HIS A 312 -0.88 -19.09 32.71
CA HIS A 312 0.09 -18.24 32.00
C HIS A 312 1.53 -18.47 32.41
N VAL A 313 1.76 -19.20 33.53
CA VAL A 313 3.10 -19.60 33.93
C VAL A 313 3.60 -20.69 33.00
N THR A 314 4.76 -20.46 32.36
CA THR A 314 5.37 -21.37 31.38
C THR A 314 6.73 -21.89 31.89
N LEU A 315 7.29 -22.85 31.11
CA LEU A 315 8.64 -23.41 31.36
C LEU A 315 9.65 -22.90 30.34
N ASP A 316 9.33 -21.91 29.56
CA ASP A 316 10.22 -21.38 28.52
C ASP A 316 11.36 -20.53 29.10
N ALA A 317 11.13 -19.90 30.24
CA ALA A 317 12.11 -19.08 30.94
C ALA A 317 11.75 -18.91 32.43
N GLY A 318 12.68 -18.39 33.22
CA GLY A 318 12.47 -18.07 34.60
C GLY A 318 12.58 -19.25 35.53
N THR A 319 11.70 -19.36 36.53
CA THR A 319 11.81 -20.31 37.65
C THR A 319 10.56 -21.18 37.81
N GLY A 320 9.52 -20.96 37.03
CA GLY A 320 8.19 -21.56 37.24
C GLY A 320 7.35 -20.80 38.27
N PHE A 321 7.88 -19.71 38.83
CA PHE A 321 7.14 -18.77 39.67
C PHE A 321 7.12 -17.41 39.03
N VAL A 322 5.93 -16.81 38.88
CA VAL A 322 5.75 -15.48 38.31
C VAL A 322 5.34 -14.52 39.42
N HIS A 323 6.18 -13.53 39.68
CA HIS A 323 5.84 -12.37 40.49
C HIS A 323 4.60 -11.70 39.91
N THR A 324 3.58 -11.51 40.71
CA THR A 324 2.27 -11.03 40.31
C THR A 324 1.97 -9.65 40.88
N ALA A 325 1.87 -8.65 40.01
CA ALA A 325 1.45 -7.29 40.31
C ALA A 325 0.25 -6.91 39.41
N PRO A 326 -1.00 -7.10 39.91
CA PRO A 326 -2.20 -6.91 39.07
C PRO A 326 -2.37 -5.51 38.45
N GLY A 327 -1.68 -4.50 39.00
CA GLY A 327 -1.64 -3.15 38.48
C GLY A 327 -0.68 -2.92 37.30
N HIS A 328 0.22 -3.89 37.03
CA HIS A 328 1.31 -3.74 36.03
C HIS A 328 1.43 -4.89 35.04
N GLY A 329 0.44 -5.77 34.94
CA GLY A 329 0.42 -6.86 33.99
C GLY A 329 -0.98 -7.36 33.72
N GLU A 330 -1.31 -7.63 32.45
CA GLU A 330 -2.64 -8.12 32.05
C GLU A 330 -2.89 -9.53 32.60
N ASP A 331 -1.94 -10.44 32.42
CA ASP A 331 -2.04 -11.81 32.96
C ASP A 331 -2.10 -11.81 34.48
N ASP A 332 -1.34 -10.94 35.13
CA ASP A 332 -1.35 -10.75 36.58
C ASP A 332 -2.72 -10.25 37.07
N TYR A 333 -3.33 -9.34 36.32
CA TYR A 333 -4.66 -8.84 36.61
C TYR A 333 -5.72 -9.92 36.47
N ILE A 334 -5.68 -10.70 35.38
CA ILE A 334 -6.64 -11.78 35.11
C ILE A 334 -6.52 -12.87 36.19
N ALA A 335 -5.30 -13.32 36.47
CA ALA A 335 -5.06 -14.35 37.48
C ALA A 335 -5.40 -13.82 38.88
N GLY A 336 -4.92 -12.62 39.21
CA GLY A 336 -5.12 -12.00 40.51
C GLY A 336 -6.61 -11.69 40.80
N SER A 337 -7.40 -11.36 39.80
CA SER A 337 -8.83 -11.09 39.94
C SER A 337 -9.61 -12.30 40.47
N LYS A 338 -9.23 -13.52 40.07
CA LYS A 338 -9.82 -14.78 40.56
C LYS A 338 -9.63 -14.95 42.08
N TYR A 339 -8.55 -14.41 42.63
CA TYR A 339 -8.20 -14.47 44.04
C TYR A 339 -8.48 -13.16 44.77
N LYS A 340 -9.10 -12.18 44.10
CA LYS A 340 -9.44 -10.85 44.64
C LYS A 340 -8.19 -10.08 45.14
N LEU A 341 -7.06 -10.26 44.45
CA LEU A 341 -5.87 -9.47 44.77
C LEU A 341 -6.11 -7.99 44.46
N SER A 342 -5.50 -7.14 45.30
CA SER A 342 -5.59 -5.69 45.12
C SER A 342 -4.89 -5.23 43.84
N VAL A 343 -5.53 -4.34 43.11
CA VAL A 343 -4.94 -3.70 41.94
C VAL A 343 -4.21 -2.45 42.38
N VAL A 344 -2.93 -2.58 42.69
CA VAL A 344 -2.07 -1.49 43.16
C VAL A 344 -1.16 -1.05 42.00
N SER A 345 -1.13 0.25 41.76
CA SER A 345 -0.28 0.87 40.75
C SER A 345 0.40 2.10 41.36
N PRO A 346 1.51 1.92 42.09
CA PRO A 346 2.14 3.00 42.85
C PRO A 346 2.99 3.93 41.99
N VAL A 347 2.62 4.10 40.73
CA VAL A 347 3.27 4.97 39.76
C VAL A 347 2.24 5.94 39.18
N ASP A 348 2.53 7.23 39.23
CA ASP A 348 1.66 8.28 38.73
C ASP A 348 1.64 8.39 37.19
N SER A 349 0.92 9.37 36.65
CA SER A 349 0.82 9.60 35.19
C SER A 349 2.16 9.92 34.53
N LYS A 350 3.12 10.45 35.28
CA LYS A 350 4.47 10.81 34.79
C LYS A 350 5.50 9.70 34.95
N GLY A 351 5.09 8.57 35.51
CA GLY A 351 5.99 7.46 35.81
C GLY A 351 6.78 7.62 37.08
N LEU A 352 6.35 8.51 37.98
CA LEU A 352 6.96 8.70 39.27
C LEU A 352 6.26 7.86 40.35
N PHE A 353 7.03 7.24 41.23
CA PHE A 353 6.44 6.53 42.36
C PHE A 353 5.68 7.45 43.29
N THR A 354 4.54 6.95 43.78
CA THR A 354 3.67 7.61 44.75
C THR A 354 3.95 7.15 46.20
N GLU A 355 3.17 7.68 47.15
CA GLU A 355 3.20 7.27 48.56
C GLU A 355 2.88 5.78 48.81
N GLU A 356 2.29 5.10 47.78
CA GLU A 356 1.98 3.67 47.82
C GLU A 356 3.25 2.80 47.68
N ALA A 357 4.40 3.40 47.35
CA ALA A 357 5.71 2.75 47.30
C ALA A 357 6.68 3.46 48.24
N PRO A 358 6.55 3.24 49.58
CA PRO A 358 7.39 3.91 50.56
C PRO A 358 8.89 3.67 50.31
N GLY A 359 9.66 4.78 50.31
CA GLY A 359 11.11 4.78 50.08
C GLY A 359 11.49 5.05 48.63
N PHE A 360 10.53 5.13 47.71
CA PHE A 360 10.74 5.42 46.28
C PHE A 360 9.96 6.65 45.80
N GLU A 361 9.25 7.34 46.67
CA GLU A 361 8.35 8.45 46.32
C GLU A 361 9.05 9.52 45.47
N GLY A 362 8.44 9.94 44.41
CA GLY A 362 8.95 10.96 43.48
C GLY A 362 10.08 10.48 42.54
N ILE A 363 10.48 9.23 42.61
CA ILE A 363 11.51 8.66 41.74
C ILE A 363 10.86 8.08 40.48
N PHE A 364 11.46 8.35 39.32
CA PHE A 364 11.03 7.77 38.08
C PHE A 364 11.23 6.25 38.06
N TYR A 365 10.22 5.50 37.60
CA TYR A 365 10.18 4.03 37.78
C TYR A 365 11.47 3.31 37.32
N ASP A 366 12.03 3.70 36.18
CA ASP A 366 13.23 3.05 35.65
C ASP A 366 14.48 3.38 36.45
N LYS A 367 14.56 4.58 37.05
CA LYS A 367 15.66 5.00 37.92
C LYS A 367 15.60 4.32 39.30
N ALA A 368 14.46 3.76 39.67
CA ALA A 368 14.31 3.01 40.89
C ALA A 368 14.87 1.58 40.78
N ASN A 369 15.09 1.04 39.61
CA ASN A 369 15.63 -0.33 39.46
C ASN A 369 16.92 -0.58 40.21
N PRO A 370 17.97 0.25 40.10
CA PRO A 370 19.19 0.06 40.93
C PRO A 370 18.92 0.14 42.44
N MET A 371 18.07 1.06 42.86
CA MET A 371 17.73 1.23 44.30
C MET A 371 17.02 0.00 44.87
N ILE A 372 16.10 -0.58 44.07
CA ILE A 372 15.37 -1.80 44.44
C ILE A 372 16.32 -2.99 44.49
N THR A 373 17.20 -3.13 43.52
CA THR A 373 18.21 -4.23 43.52
C THR A 373 19.18 -4.11 44.67
N ASP A 374 19.62 -2.90 45.06
CA ASP A 374 20.47 -2.66 46.23
C ASP A 374 19.73 -3.00 47.53
N LEU A 375 18.46 -2.61 47.68
CA LEU A 375 17.61 -2.96 48.81
C LEU A 375 17.41 -4.48 48.94
N LEU A 376 17.13 -5.16 47.80
CA LEU A 376 16.99 -6.62 47.76
C LEU A 376 18.29 -7.31 48.17
N LYS A 377 19.45 -6.77 47.82
CA LYS A 377 20.76 -7.27 48.21
C LYS A 377 21.00 -7.08 49.70
N GLU A 378 20.66 -5.90 50.22
CA GLU A 378 20.76 -5.62 51.67
C GLU A 378 19.89 -6.57 52.50
N LYS A 379 18.67 -6.86 52.02
CA LYS A 379 17.75 -7.80 52.66
C LYS A 379 18.10 -9.29 52.45
N GLY A 380 19.12 -9.60 51.65
CA GLY A 380 19.52 -10.99 51.35
C GLY A 380 18.51 -11.72 50.42
N ALA A 381 17.68 -10.99 49.75
CA ALA A 381 16.66 -11.51 48.84
C ALA A 381 17.13 -11.57 47.38
N LEU A 382 18.11 -10.78 46.97
CA LEU A 382 18.66 -10.81 45.63
C LEU A 382 19.60 -12.02 45.46
N LEU A 383 19.24 -12.95 44.57
CA LEU A 383 20.03 -14.13 44.27
C LEU A 383 20.99 -13.91 43.10
N LYS A 384 20.54 -13.19 42.10
CA LYS A 384 21.32 -12.85 40.89
C LYS A 384 20.82 -11.56 40.25
N LEU A 385 21.73 -10.77 39.73
CA LEU A 385 21.48 -9.64 38.87
C LEU A 385 22.32 -9.78 37.63
N ASP A 386 21.67 -9.72 36.47
CA ASP A 386 22.30 -9.66 35.17
C ASP A 386 21.54 -8.68 34.26
N PHE A 387 22.01 -8.51 33.04
CA PHE A 387 21.37 -7.63 32.06
C PHE A 387 21.23 -8.36 30.72
N PHE A 388 20.10 -8.19 30.06
CA PHE A 388 19.88 -8.78 28.76
C PHE A 388 19.16 -7.82 27.82
N THR A 389 19.26 -8.07 26.51
CA THR A 389 18.60 -7.27 25.48
C THR A 389 17.37 -8.01 25.01
N HIS A 390 16.25 -7.32 25.00
CA HIS A 390 14.97 -7.84 24.56
C HIS A 390 14.12 -6.76 23.91
N SER A 391 13.11 -7.19 23.16
CA SER A 391 12.12 -6.31 22.54
C SER A 391 11.20 -5.72 23.60
N TYR A 392 11.05 -4.39 23.64
CA TYR A 392 10.26 -3.67 24.63
C TYR A 392 9.32 -2.66 23.97
N PRO A 393 8.08 -2.50 24.45
CA PRO A 393 7.10 -1.58 23.87
C PRO A 393 7.46 -0.11 24.11
N HIS A 394 7.30 0.68 23.07
CA HIS A 394 7.53 2.12 23.05
C HIS A 394 6.33 2.84 22.47
N ASP A 395 6.10 4.04 22.94
CA ASP A 395 5.13 4.97 22.36
C ASP A 395 5.55 5.30 20.91
N TRP A 396 4.68 5.04 19.97
CA TRP A 396 4.94 5.21 18.55
C TRP A 396 5.28 6.66 18.14
N ARG A 397 4.89 7.65 18.96
CA ARG A 397 5.12 9.07 18.70
C ARG A 397 6.30 9.64 19.45
N THR A 398 6.32 9.46 20.75
CA THR A 398 7.41 9.97 21.59
C THR A 398 8.68 9.15 21.49
N LYS A 399 8.55 7.90 20.99
CA LYS A 399 9.66 6.93 20.88
C LYS A 399 10.29 6.57 22.24
N LYS A 400 9.54 6.80 23.33
CA LYS A 400 9.94 6.48 24.70
C LYS A 400 9.27 5.20 25.18
N PRO A 401 9.88 4.50 26.15
CA PRO A 401 9.29 3.29 26.73
C PRO A 401 7.91 3.55 27.33
N VAL A 402 7.03 2.56 27.19
CA VAL A 402 5.73 2.53 27.84
C VAL A 402 5.72 1.50 28.97
N ILE A 403 4.78 1.62 29.89
CA ILE A 403 4.58 0.69 30.99
C ILE A 403 3.14 0.17 30.98
N TYR A 404 2.89 -0.95 31.64
CA TYR A 404 1.54 -1.31 32.05
C TYR A 404 1.20 -0.57 33.34
N ARG A 405 0.07 0.13 33.36
CA ARG A 405 -0.40 0.89 34.51
C ARG A 405 -1.92 0.76 34.64
N ALA A 406 -2.40 0.28 35.75
CA ALA A 406 -3.82 0.27 36.06
C ALA A 406 -4.30 1.70 36.36
N THR A 407 -5.31 2.12 35.64
CA THR A 407 -5.95 3.41 35.79
C THR A 407 -7.41 3.30 35.35
N PRO A 408 -8.34 4.05 35.95
CA PRO A 408 -9.73 4.08 35.48
C PRO A 408 -9.80 4.60 34.05
N GLN A 409 -10.33 3.79 33.13
CA GLN A 409 -10.45 4.11 31.71
C GLN A 409 -11.81 3.67 31.17
N TRP A 410 -12.16 4.23 30.00
CA TRP A 410 -13.30 3.77 29.23
C TRP A 410 -12.86 2.77 28.16
N PHE A 411 -13.60 1.69 28.05
CA PHE A 411 -13.31 0.57 27.16
C PHE A 411 -14.50 0.30 26.23
N ALA A 412 -14.19 -0.15 25.02
CA ALA A 412 -15.11 -0.90 24.18
C ALA A 412 -14.84 -2.40 24.36
N SER A 413 -15.85 -3.15 24.80
CA SER A 413 -15.73 -4.58 25.03
C SER A 413 -15.73 -5.33 23.72
N ILE A 414 -14.57 -5.78 23.28
CA ILE A 414 -14.43 -6.62 22.08
C ILE A 414 -14.99 -8.02 22.33
N ASP A 415 -14.81 -8.56 23.51
CA ASP A 415 -15.26 -9.92 23.88
C ASP A 415 -16.74 -10.17 23.57
N LYS A 416 -17.58 -9.15 23.73
CA LYS A 416 -19.03 -9.28 23.55
C LYS A 416 -19.46 -9.50 22.09
N PHE A 417 -18.64 -9.12 21.12
CA PHE A 417 -18.98 -9.25 19.70
C PHE A 417 -17.78 -9.67 18.82
N ARG A 418 -16.70 -10.17 19.44
CA ARG A 418 -15.50 -10.68 18.74
C ARG A 418 -15.85 -11.67 17.63
N GLN A 419 -16.71 -12.65 17.93
CA GLN A 419 -17.09 -13.67 16.95
C GLN A 419 -17.78 -13.06 15.75
N ASN A 420 -18.63 -12.07 15.95
CA ASN A 420 -19.30 -11.36 14.86
C ASN A 420 -18.28 -10.66 13.95
N ILE A 421 -17.22 -10.06 14.53
CA ILE A 421 -16.15 -9.46 13.72
C ILE A 421 -15.41 -10.54 12.93
N LEU A 422 -15.05 -11.65 13.57
CA LEU A 422 -14.34 -12.75 12.90
C LEU A 422 -15.17 -13.34 11.76
N ASP A 423 -16.47 -13.49 11.94
CA ASP A 423 -17.38 -13.97 10.89
C ASP A 423 -17.44 -13.01 9.70
N GLU A 424 -17.40 -11.71 9.96
CA GLU A 424 -17.36 -10.69 8.89
C GLU A 424 -16.01 -10.66 8.16
N VAL A 425 -14.88 -10.88 8.85
CA VAL A 425 -13.56 -11.02 8.24
C VAL A 425 -13.54 -12.17 7.21
N GLU A 426 -14.26 -13.26 7.50
CA GLU A 426 -14.39 -14.41 6.58
C GLU A 426 -15.16 -14.08 5.29
N LYS A 427 -16.08 -13.12 5.33
CA LYS A 427 -16.92 -12.73 4.18
C LYS A 427 -16.25 -11.71 3.26
N VAL A 428 -15.25 -10.99 3.75
CA VAL A 428 -14.51 -9.98 2.97
C VAL A 428 -13.62 -10.67 1.93
N GLU A 429 -13.58 -10.12 0.72
CA GLU A 429 -12.62 -10.50 -0.32
C GLU A 429 -11.24 -9.91 0.00
N TRP A 430 -10.31 -10.76 0.35
CA TRP A 430 -8.91 -10.39 0.58
C TRP A 430 -8.12 -10.63 -0.70
N VAL A 431 -7.85 -9.58 -1.44
CA VAL A 431 -7.08 -9.65 -2.69
C VAL A 431 -5.71 -10.29 -2.43
N ILE A 432 -5.11 -9.97 -1.28
CA ILE A 432 -3.91 -10.64 -0.79
C ILE A 432 -4.33 -11.65 0.29
N PRO A 433 -4.24 -12.97 0.05
CA PRO A 433 -4.81 -13.98 0.94
C PRO A 433 -4.30 -13.96 2.38
N TRP A 434 -3.01 -13.64 2.60
CA TRP A 434 -2.44 -13.59 3.95
C TRP A 434 -3.04 -12.46 4.83
N GLY A 435 -3.60 -11.42 4.20
CA GLY A 435 -4.26 -10.32 4.91
C GLY A 435 -5.43 -10.77 5.77
N LYS A 436 -6.21 -11.71 5.27
CA LYS A 436 -7.28 -12.37 6.02
C LYS A 436 -6.77 -12.98 7.32
N THR A 437 -5.77 -13.85 7.22
CA THR A 437 -5.18 -14.53 8.38
C THR A 437 -4.62 -13.53 9.37
N ARG A 438 -3.96 -12.48 8.90
CA ARG A 438 -3.37 -11.45 9.73
C ARG A 438 -4.42 -10.68 10.54
N LEU A 439 -5.47 -10.18 9.90
CA LEU A 439 -6.54 -9.46 10.60
C LEU A 439 -7.32 -10.38 11.53
N TYR A 440 -7.65 -11.59 11.07
CA TYR A 440 -8.35 -12.58 11.88
C TYR A 440 -7.60 -12.85 13.19
N ASN A 441 -6.30 -13.15 13.13
CA ASN A 441 -5.50 -13.41 14.33
C ASN A 441 -5.41 -12.18 15.24
N MET A 442 -5.23 -11.00 14.67
CA MET A 442 -5.18 -9.76 15.46
C MET A 442 -6.47 -9.49 16.23
N ILE A 443 -7.63 -9.79 15.63
CA ILE A 443 -8.93 -9.62 16.29
C ILE A 443 -9.19 -10.74 17.31
N ARG A 444 -8.82 -11.98 16.97
CA ARG A 444 -8.96 -13.13 17.88
C ARG A 444 -8.22 -12.91 19.19
N ASP A 445 -7.01 -12.37 19.10
CA ASP A 445 -6.06 -12.30 20.21
C ASP A 445 -6.07 -10.96 20.97
N ARG A 446 -6.73 -9.93 20.42
CA ARG A 446 -6.77 -8.61 21.08
C ARG A 446 -7.68 -8.60 22.31
N GLY A 447 -7.30 -7.81 23.33
CA GLY A 447 -8.14 -7.46 24.47
C GLY A 447 -9.18 -6.39 24.12
N ASP A 448 -9.91 -5.95 25.13
CA ASP A 448 -10.84 -4.84 25.02
C ASP A 448 -10.10 -3.55 24.62
N TRP A 449 -10.77 -2.74 23.84
CA TRP A 449 -10.19 -1.51 23.30
C TRP A 449 -10.32 -0.35 24.29
N VAL A 450 -9.21 0.15 24.82
CA VAL A 450 -9.18 1.38 25.61
C VAL A 450 -9.43 2.58 24.68
N ILE A 451 -10.55 3.25 24.86
CA ILE A 451 -10.99 4.35 23.98
C ILE A 451 -10.73 5.73 24.55
N SER A 452 -10.50 5.85 25.86
CA SER A 452 -10.25 7.13 26.53
C SER A 452 -8.78 7.55 26.44
N ARG A 453 -8.55 8.84 26.19
CA ARG A 453 -7.21 9.46 26.15
C ARG A 453 -7.21 10.72 27.00
N GLN A 454 -6.13 10.90 27.77
CA GLN A 454 -5.91 12.04 28.68
C GLN A 454 -5.21 13.19 27.96
N ARG A 455 -5.79 13.62 26.83
CA ARG A 455 -5.27 14.66 25.93
C ARG A 455 -6.33 15.70 25.63
N ALA A 456 -5.96 16.77 24.93
CA ALA A 456 -6.88 17.88 24.66
C ALA A 456 -7.41 17.87 23.22
N TRP A 457 -6.57 17.61 22.22
CA TRP A 457 -6.93 17.71 20.82
C TRP A 457 -7.56 16.41 20.31
N GLY A 458 -8.87 16.33 20.34
CA GLY A 458 -9.65 15.19 19.90
C GLY A 458 -11.14 15.36 20.22
N VAL A 459 -11.94 14.38 19.86
CA VAL A 459 -13.37 14.36 20.14
C VAL A 459 -13.61 13.91 21.57
N PRO A 460 -14.26 14.71 22.41
CA PRO A 460 -14.55 14.34 23.79
C PRO A 460 -15.44 13.10 23.89
N LEU A 461 -15.23 12.30 24.92
CA LEU A 461 -16.19 11.28 25.33
C LEU A 461 -17.47 11.94 25.82
N PRO A 462 -18.62 11.70 25.19
CA PRO A 462 -19.87 12.40 25.49
C PRO A 462 -20.57 11.81 26.73
N ILE A 463 -19.87 11.82 27.86
CA ILE A 463 -20.29 11.17 29.10
C ILE A 463 -20.47 12.23 30.20
N PHE A 464 -21.60 12.17 30.87
CA PHE A 464 -21.90 12.97 32.05
C PHE A 464 -21.86 12.11 33.31
N TYR A 465 -21.65 12.75 34.44
CA TYR A 465 -21.72 12.09 35.75
C TYR A 465 -22.72 12.77 36.63
N ALA A 466 -23.53 11.95 37.30
CA ALA A 466 -24.42 12.40 38.38
C ALA A 466 -23.59 12.72 39.63
N GLU A 467 -24.23 13.37 40.59
CA GLU A 467 -23.65 13.72 41.92
C GLU A 467 -23.13 12.48 42.67
N ASN A 468 -23.81 11.35 42.50
CA ASN A 468 -23.42 10.07 43.13
C ASN A 468 -22.27 9.36 42.37
N GLY A 469 -21.72 9.98 41.30
CA GLY A 469 -20.64 9.41 40.48
C GLY A 469 -21.11 8.45 39.38
N GLU A 470 -22.41 8.21 39.25
CA GLU A 470 -22.93 7.37 38.17
C GLU A 470 -22.75 8.01 36.81
N ALA A 471 -22.23 7.24 35.86
CA ALA A 471 -22.03 7.70 34.48
C ALA A 471 -23.37 7.74 33.72
N ILE A 472 -23.60 8.79 32.98
CA ILE A 472 -24.83 9.02 32.20
C ILE A 472 -24.46 8.98 30.72
N ILE A 473 -24.93 7.93 30.04
CA ILE A 473 -24.84 7.73 28.61
C ILE A 473 -26.19 7.21 28.13
N THR A 474 -27.04 8.07 27.63
CA THR A 474 -28.40 7.72 27.18
C THR A 474 -28.61 8.15 25.74
N PRO A 475 -29.53 7.54 25.00
CA PRO A 475 -29.87 7.99 23.64
C PRO A 475 -30.20 9.49 23.57
N GLU A 476 -30.90 10.01 24.59
CA GLU A 476 -31.26 11.42 24.68
C GLU A 476 -30.02 12.33 24.82
N THR A 477 -29.10 12.03 25.74
CA THR A 477 -27.89 12.84 25.96
C THR A 477 -26.96 12.76 24.80
N ILE A 478 -26.80 11.59 24.21
CA ILE A 478 -25.96 11.37 23.03
C ILE A 478 -26.47 12.18 21.84
N GLU A 479 -27.74 12.08 21.49
CA GLU A 479 -28.32 12.83 20.38
C GLU A 479 -28.27 14.34 20.59
N HIS A 480 -28.45 14.81 21.80
CA HIS A 480 -28.35 16.22 22.15
C HIS A 480 -26.90 16.72 21.95
N VAL A 481 -25.92 15.99 22.47
CA VAL A 481 -24.49 16.33 22.27
C VAL A 481 -24.10 16.27 20.80
N ALA A 482 -24.58 15.26 20.06
CA ALA A 482 -24.32 15.16 18.63
C ALA A 482 -24.85 16.39 17.86
N LYS A 483 -26.06 16.87 18.19
CA LYS A 483 -26.62 18.09 17.59
C LYS A 483 -25.79 19.32 17.94
N LEU A 484 -25.34 19.47 19.19
CA LEU A 484 -24.45 20.56 19.60
C LEU A 484 -23.13 20.53 18.84
N PHE A 485 -22.54 19.34 18.65
CA PHE A 485 -21.30 19.22 17.90
C PHE A 485 -21.50 19.49 16.42
N ALA A 486 -22.62 19.07 15.82
CA ALA A 486 -22.95 19.38 14.44
C ALA A 486 -23.06 20.90 14.18
N GLU A 487 -23.56 21.65 15.17
CA GLU A 487 -23.76 23.08 15.06
C GLU A 487 -22.52 23.91 15.44
N HIS A 488 -21.79 23.51 16.48
CA HIS A 488 -20.72 24.32 17.07
C HIS A 488 -19.32 23.68 17.01
N GLY A 489 -19.24 22.40 16.61
CA GLY A 489 -18.02 21.61 16.76
C GLY A 489 -17.81 21.10 18.19
N SER A 490 -16.87 20.18 18.37
CA SER A 490 -16.59 19.55 19.67
C SER A 490 -15.95 20.51 20.69
N ILE A 491 -15.43 21.66 20.25
CA ILE A 491 -14.85 22.70 21.12
C ILE A 491 -15.88 23.16 22.17
N ILE A 492 -17.16 23.17 21.84
CA ILE A 492 -18.24 23.55 22.77
C ILE A 492 -18.22 22.72 24.08
N TRP A 493 -17.75 21.47 24.00
CA TRP A 493 -17.62 20.61 25.19
C TRP A 493 -16.68 21.20 26.24
N PHE A 494 -15.65 21.89 25.81
CA PHE A 494 -14.64 22.51 26.68
C PHE A 494 -15.00 23.94 27.10
N GLU A 495 -15.89 24.59 26.38
CA GLU A 495 -16.32 25.97 26.64
C GLU A 495 -17.50 26.03 27.63
N LYS A 496 -18.35 25.01 27.64
CA LYS A 496 -19.60 25.01 28.43
C LYS A 496 -19.54 24.04 29.60
N GLU A 497 -20.27 24.34 30.65
CA GLU A 497 -20.43 23.46 31.78
C GLU A 497 -21.39 22.30 31.47
N ALA A 498 -21.30 21.19 32.23
CA ALA A 498 -22.12 20.00 32.01
C ALA A 498 -23.62 20.29 31.89
N LYS A 499 -24.14 21.16 32.74
CA LYS A 499 -25.54 21.53 32.77
C LYS A 499 -26.00 22.24 31.48
N GLU A 500 -25.12 23.00 30.83
CA GLU A 500 -25.41 23.70 29.60
C GLU A 500 -25.36 22.76 28.37
N LEU A 501 -24.67 21.63 28.50
CA LEU A 501 -24.49 20.61 27.45
C LEU A 501 -25.56 19.50 27.54
N LEU A 502 -26.30 19.44 28.60
CA LEU A 502 -27.45 18.52 28.78
C LEU A 502 -28.73 19.12 28.20
N PRO A 503 -29.69 18.29 27.78
CA PRO A 503 -31.01 18.78 27.39
C PRO A 503 -31.64 19.68 28.46
N GLU A 504 -32.40 20.70 28.04
CA GLU A 504 -33.07 21.60 28.96
C GLU A 504 -34.05 20.80 29.88
N GLY A 505 -33.93 21.03 31.17
CA GLY A 505 -34.76 20.33 32.15
C GLY A 505 -34.34 18.87 32.42
N PHE A 506 -33.18 18.44 31.95
CA PHE A 506 -32.69 17.09 32.21
C PHE A 506 -32.54 16.81 33.71
N THR A 507 -33.04 15.66 34.14
CA THR A 507 -32.97 15.17 35.54
C THR A 507 -32.44 13.75 35.56
N HIS A 508 -31.76 13.37 36.64
CA HIS A 508 -31.28 12.02 36.89
C HIS A 508 -31.41 11.68 38.36
N PRO A 509 -31.84 10.45 38.72
CA PRO A 509 -32.00 10.04 40.12
C PRO A 509 -30.75 10.19 40.98
N GLY A 510 -29.56 10.01 40.38
CA GLY A 510 -28.27 10.18 41.03
C GLY A 510 -27.84 11.63 41.29
N SER A 511 -28.62 12.62 40.79
CA SER A 511 -28.37 14.06 40.97
C SER A 511 -29.60 14.75 41.58
N PRO A 512 -29.85 14.54 42.87
CA PRO A 512 -31.04 15.09 43.51
C PRO A 512 -31.04 16.63 43.57
N ASN A 513 -29.87 17.29 43.51
CA ASN A 513 -29.71 18.73 43.46
C ASN A 513 -29.61 19.27 42.04
N GLY A 514 -29.67 18.41 41.00
CA GLY A 514 -29.55 18.80 39.61
C GLY A 514 -28.13 19.23 39.18
N GLU A 515 -27.13 18.81 39.95
CA GLU A 515 -25.72 19.06 39.60
C GLU A 515 -25.14 17.88 38.79
N PHE A 516 -24.35 18.23 37.77
CA PHE A 516 -23.71 17.27 36.87
C PHE A 516 -22.27 17.68 36.59
N THR A 517 -21.46 16.69 36.34
CA THR A 517 -20.10 16.89 35.78
C THR A 517 -19.98 16.17 34.43
N LYS A 518 -18.91 16.41 33.71
CA LYS A 518 -18.67 15.82 32.40
C LYS A 518 -17.30 15.16 32.35
N GLU A 519 -17.17 14.16 31.46
CA GLU A 519 -15.91 13.51 31.18
C GLU A 519 -14.89 14.50 30.60
N LYS A 520 -13.62 14.36 31.00
CA LYS A 520 -12.51 15.21 30.53
C LYS A 520 -11.68 14.55 29.45
N ASP A 521 -11.75 13.22 29.37
CA ASP A 521 -11.01 12.44 28.37
C ASP A 521 -11.62 12.57 26.98
N ILE A 522 -10.75 12.45 25.98
CA ILE A 522 -11.14 12.41 24.57
C ILE A 522 -11.10 10.98 24.05
N MET A 523 -11.72 10.75 22.90
CA MET A 523 -11.69 9.47 22.21
C MET A 523 -10.33 9.19 21.59
N ASP A 524 -9.98 7.93 21.50
CA ASP A 524 -8.86 7.46 20.70
C ASP A 524 -9.02 7.92 19.24
N VAL A 525 -7.94 8.41 18.63
CA VAL A 525 -7.95 8.86 17.23
C VAL A 525 -8.33 7.76 16.24
N TRP A 526 -8.08 6.49 16.58
CA TRP A 526 -8.54 5.35 15.79
C TRP A 526 -10.06 5.16 15.83
N PHE A 527 -10.71 5.70 16.83
CA PHE A 527 -12.17 5.77 16.86
C PHE A 527 -12.70 6.83 15.89
N ASP A 528 -11.99 7.95 15.73
CA ASP A 528 -12.30 8.98 14.74
C ASP A 528 -12.28 8.39 13.33
N SER A 529 -11.13 7.90 12.89
CA SER A 529 -10.99 7.30 11.55
C SER A 529 -11.82 6.01 11.39
N GLY A 530 -11.95 5.21 12.43
CA GLY A 530 -12.80 4.03 12.46
C GLY A 530 -14.30 4.30 12.27
N SER A 531 -14.74 5.54 12.50
CA SER A 531 -16.14 5.96 12.31
C SER A 531 -16.45 6.47 10.90
N SER A 532 -15.48 6.49 9.99
CA SER A 532 -15.64 7.08 8.65
C SER A 532 -16.71 6.40 7.80
N HIS A 533 -16.96 5.11 8.01
CA HIS A 533 -18.05 4.41 7.31
C HIS A 533 -19.42 4.99 7.65
N GLU A 534 -19.64 5.50 8.84
CA GLU A 534 -20.88 6.13 9.26
C GLU A 534 -20.89 7.64 8.94
N ALA A 535 -19.76 8.30 9.19
CA ALA A 535 -19.61 9.75 9.00
C ALA A 535 -19.47 10.16 7.54
N VAL A 536 -19.03 9.29 6.65
CA VAL A 536 -18.76 9.58 5.25
C VAL A 536 -19.58 8.72 4.31
N LEU A 537 -19.41 7.39 4.35
CA LEU A 537 -20.04 6.49 3.38
C LEU A 537 -21.57 6.56 3.44
N ARG A 538 -22.16 6.69 4.63
CA ARG A 538 -23.62 6.78 4.81
C ARG A 538 -24.17 8.20 4.65
N GLN A 539 -23.33 9.22 4.77
CA GLN A 539 -23.78 10.62 4.74
C GLN A 539 -23.76 11.20 3.33
N ARG A 540 -22.93 10.66 2.44
CA ARG A 540 -22.77 11.19 1.09
C ARG A 540 -23.56 10.36 0.09
N PRO A 541 -24.47 10.98 -0.68
CA PRO A 541 -25.36 10.27 -1.61
C PRO A 541 -24.60 9.61 -2.78
N GLU A 542 -23.42 10.13 -3.14
CA GLU A 542 -22.57 9.57 -4.18
C GLU A 542 -21.81 8.32 -3.74
N LEU A 543 -21.71 8.08 -2.44
CA LEU A 543 -21.00 6.93 -1.87
C LEU A 543 -21.98 5.82 -1.48
N SER A 544 -21.42 4.65 -1.15
CA SER A 544 -22.20 3.50 -0.69
C SER A 544 -21.60 2.87 0.55
N PHE A 545 -22.45 2.24 1.36
CA PHE A 545 -22.04 1.43 2.51
C PHE A 545 -22.58 0.00 2.33
N PRO A 546 -21.77 -1.04 2.50
CA PRO A 546 -20.30 -1.00 2.63
C PRO A 546 -19.59 -0.40 1.41
N ALA A 547 -18.36 0.10 1.58
CA ALA A 547 -17.51 0.43 0.45
C ALA A 547 -17.15 -0.83 -0.34
N ASP A 548 -16.91 -0.69 -1.64
CA ASP A 548 -16.45 -1.82 -2.45
C ASP A 548 -15.01 -2.21 -2.11
N MET A 549 -14.16 -1.23 -1.77
CA MET A 549 -12.75 -1.47 -1.49
C MET A 549 -12.16 -0.52 -0.45
N TYR A 550 -11.30 -1.07 0.41
CA TYR A 550 -10.28 -0.35 1.17
C TYR A 550 -8.90 -0.72 0.62
N LEU A 551 -8.06 0.27 0.37
CA LEU A 551 -6.67 0.09 -0.04
C LEU A 551 -5.78 0.98 0.81
N GLU A 552 -4.95 0.38 1.67
CA GLU A 552 -4.01 1.10 2.53
C GLU A 552 -2.72 0.30 2.74
N GLY A 553 -1.78 0.85 3.48
CA GLY A 553 -0.54 0.17 3.87
C GLY A 553 -0.78 -1.09 4.71
N SER A 554 0.16 -2.01 4.67
CA SER A 554 0.09 -3.28 5.43
C SER A 554 0.14 -3.11 6.95
N ASP A 555 0.51 -1.93 7.44
CA ASP A 555 0.41 -1.55 8.86
C ASP A 555 -1.04 -1.33 9.31
N GLN A 556 -1.97 -1.10 8.39
CA GLN A 556 -3.36 -0.79 8.70
C GLN A 556 -4.19 -2.00 9.17
N TYR A 557 -3.67 -3.21 9.15
CA TYR A 557 -4.27 -4.34 9.84
C TYR A 557 -4.37 -4.13 11.36
N ARG A 558 -3.45 -3.36 11.93
CA ARG A 558 -3.55 -2.88 13.32
C ARG A 558 -4.27 -1.55 13.47
N GLY A 559 -4.37 -0.77 12.41
CA GLY A 559 -4.95 0.57 12.40
C GLY A 559 -6.37 0.59 11.83
N TRP A 560 -6.53 1.24 10.70
CA TRP A 560 -7.84 1.58 10.13
C TRP A 560 -8.67 0.40 9.68
N PHE A 561 -8.07 -0.66 9.11
CA PHE A 561 -8.82 -1.88 8.76
C PHE A 561 -9.49 -2.49 9.98
N ASN A 562 -8.78 -2.51 11.11
CA ASN A 562 -9.26 -3.07 12.37
C ASN A 562 -10.29 -2.16 13.04
N SER A 563 -10.00 -0.87 13.20
CA SER A 563 -10.92 0.07 13.84
C SER A 563 -12.22 0.22 13.06
N SER A 564 -12.14 0.26 11.72
CA SER A 564 -13.32 0.36 10.86
C SER A 564 -14.24 -0.86 10.96
N ILE A 565 -13.68 -2.08 10.87
CA ILE A 565 -14.52 -3.29 10.98
C ILE A 565 -15.08 -3.44 12.39
N THR A 566 -14.31 -3.09 13.40
CA THR A 566 -14.76 -3.17 14.81
C THR A 566 -15.97 -2.27 15.06
N THR A 567 -15.90 -1.01 14.70
CA THR A 567 -17.00 -0.06 14.89
C THR A 567 -18.20 -0.39 14.00
N SER A 568 -17.96 -0.79 12.75
CA SER A 568 -19.04 -1.13 11.83
C SER A 568 -19.81 -2.37 12.27
N VAL A 569 -19.11 -3.43 12.66
CA VAL A 569 -19.77 -4.65 13.17
C VAL A 569 -20.51 -4.37 14.48
N ALA A 570 -19.90 -3.57 15.36
CA ALA A 570 -20.55 -3.17 16.61
C ALA A 570 -21.92 -2.52 16.39
N ILE A 571 -22.04 -1.61 15.43
CA ILE A 571 -23.27 -0.84 15.24
C ILE A 571 -24.16 -1.33 14.09
N ASN A 572 -23.58 -1.91 13.05
CA ASN A 572 -24.27 -2.33 11.83
C ASN A 572 -24.31 -3.84 11.63
N GLY A 573 -23.49 -4.60 12.33
CA GLY A 573 -23.40 -6.06 12.21
C GLY A 573 -22.71 -6.55 10.94
N VAL A 574 -22.11 -5.66 10.14
CA VAL A 574 -21.42 -5.99 8.87
C VAL A 574 -20.10 -5.25 8.75
N ALA A 575 -19.17 -5.82 7.98
CA ALA A 575 -17.93 -5.15 7.61
C ALA A 575 -18.20 -3.89 6.80
N PRO A 576 -17.38 -2.83 6.94
CA PRO A 576 -17.59 -1.56 6.21
C PRO A 576 -17.01 -1.61 4.78
N TYR A 577 -16.38 -2.70 4.40
CA TYR A 577 -15.74 -2.93 3.11
C TYR A 577 -16.04 -4.34 2.59
N LYS A 578 -16.18 -4.46 1.28
CA LYS A 578 -16.38 -5.74 0.59
C LYS A 578 -15.06 -6.42 0.24
N SER A 579 -14.05 -5.64 -0.12
CA SER A 579 -12.71 -6.10 -0.44
C SER A 579 -11.62 -5.25 0.17
N VAL A 580 -10.44 -5.84 0.39
CA VAL A 580 -9.26 -5.18 0.93
C VAL A 580 -8.03 -5.51 0.11
N ILE A 581 -7.28 -4.46 -0.24
CA ILE A 581 -5.91 -4.55 -0.74
C ILE A 581 -4.99 -3.88 0.27
N SER A 582 -3.87 -4.51 0.61
CA SER A 582 -2.81 -3.85 1.35
C SER A 582 -1.57 -3.65 0.48
N GLN A 583 -1.00 -2.45 0.54
CA GLN A 583 0.27 -2.14 -0.10
C GLN A 583 1.44 -2.34 0.85
N GLY A 584 2.62 -2.61 0.30
CA GLY A 584 3.87 -2.63 1.05
C GLY A 584 4.44 -1.23 1.32
N PHE A 585 5.60 -1.19 1.96
CA PHE A 585 6.33 0.04 2.23
C PHE A 585 7.25 0.42 1.07
N ALA A 586 7.43 1.72 0.88
CA ALA A 586 8.47 2.25 -0.02
C ALA A 586 9.80 2.30 0.75
N LEU A 587 10.77 1.50 0.28
CA LEU A 587 12.11 1.37 0.83
C LEU A 587 13.12 2.09 -0.08
N ASP A 588 14.31 2.40 0.46
CA ASP A 588 15.38 2.94 -0.36
C ASP A 588 15.93 1.92 -1.37
N GLY A 589 16.86 2.31 -2.23
CA GLY A 589 17.43 1.42 -3.24
C GLY A 589 18.16 0.19 -2.68
N GLU A 590 18.52 0.21 -1.41
CA GLU A 590 19.18 -0.89 -0.70
C GLU A 590 18.19 -1.75 0.11
N GLY A 591 16.90 -1.41 0.07
CA GLY A 591 15.84 -2.13 0.79
C GLY A 591 15.70 -1.75 2.26
N ARG A 592 16.18 -0.56 2.65
CA ARG A 592 16.07 -0.04 4.02
C ARG A 592 14.90 0.94 4.13
N LYS A 593 14.28 0.97 5.30
CA LYS A 593 13.25 1.99 5.61
C LYS A 593 13.85 3.40 5.51
N MET A 594 13.15 4.29 4.83
CA MET A 594 13.57 5.69 4.75
C MET A 594 13.34 6.41 6.07
N SER A 595 14.37 7.11 6.55
CA SER A 595 14.30 7.90 7.78
C SER A 595 15.21 9.13 7.73
N LYS A 596 14.85 10.16 8.50
CA LYS A 596 15.68 11.37 8.61
C LYS A 596 17.06 11.06 9.20
N SER A 597 17.13 10.12 10.13
CA SER A 597 18.39 9.72 10.77
C SER A 597 19.36 9.01 9.82
N LEU A 598 18.85 8.28 8.82
CA LEU A 598 19.67 7.63 7.80
C LEU A 598 19.99 8.57 6.61
N GLY A 599 19.29 9.70 6.49
CA GLY A 599 19.47 10.64 5.38
C GLY A 599 19.07 10.10 4.01
N ASN A 600 18.30 9.02 3.97
CA ASN A 600 17.91 8.31 2.74
C ASN A 600 16.49 8.65 2.25
N ILE A 601 15.87 9.71 2.77
CA ILE A 601 14.53 10.13 2.36
C ILE A 601 14.57 10.78 0.98
N ILE A 602 13.69 10.33 0.11
CA ILE A 602 13.40 10.96 -1.18
C ILE A 602 12.02 11.59 -1.08
N ALA A 603 11.96 12.91 -1.20
CA ALA A 603 10.69 13.63 -1.21
C ALA A 603 10.01 13.51 -2.57
N PRO A 604 8.68 13.28 -2.63
CA PRO A 604 7.92 13.26 -3.88
C PRO A 604 8.12 14.53 -4.73
N GLU A 605 8.18 15.70 -4.09
CA GLU A 605 8.43 16.97 -4.77
C GLU A 605 9.74 16.97 -5.57
N LYS A 606 10.81 16.38 -5.03
CA LYS A 606 12.09 16.23 -5.73
C LYS A 606 11.95 15.37 -6.97
N VAL A 607 11.23 14.26 -6.87
CA VAL A 607 10.96 13.36 -8.00
C VAL A 607 10.17 14.08 -9.08
N ILE A 608 9.11 14.77 -8.70
CA ILE A 608 8.24 15.51 -9.64
C ILE A 608 9.01 16.64 -10.33
N LYS A 609 9.85 17.37 -9.63
CA LYS A 609 10.68 18.42 -10.22
C LYS A 609 11.69 17.91 -11.24
N GLN A 610 12.21 16.72 -11.04
CA GLN A 610 13.22 16.12 -11.93
C GLN A 610 12.59 15.31 -13.07
N PHE A 611 11.57 14.51 -12.78
CA PHE A 611 11.01 13.53 -13.71
C PHE A 611 9.57 13.81 -14.11
N GLY A 612 8.78 14.46 -13.26
CA GLY A 612 7.33 14.58 -13.39
C GLY A 612 6.56 13.48 -12.67
N ALA A 613 5.26 13.70 -12.51
CA ALA A 613 4.35 12.78 -11.82
C ALA A 613 4.14 11.47 -12.63
N ASP A 614 4.05 11.55 -13.95
CA ASP A 614 3.85 10.37 -14.80
C ASP A 614 4.97 9.33 -14.65
N ILE A 615 6.21 9.76 -14.44
CA ILE A 615 7.32 8.83 -14.17
C ILE A 615 7.14 8.13 -12.82
N LEU A 616 6.75 8.86 -11.79
CA LEU A 616 6.46 8.28 -10.47
C LEU A 616 5.26 7.30 -10.55
N ARG A 617 4.23 7.64 -11.30
CA ARG A 617 3.07 6.80 -11.56
C ARG A 617 3.44 5.54 -12.35
N LEU A 618 4.31 5.67 -13.34
CA LEU A 618 4.83 4.54 -14.11
C LEU A 618 5.69 3.61 -13.23
N TRP A 619 6.46 4.17 -12.31
CA TRP A 619 7.19 3.39 -11.31
C TRP A 619 6.25 2.54 -10.46
N VAL A 620 5.15 3.11 -9.97
CA VAL A 620 4.13 2.37 -9.19
C VAL A 620 3.62 1.15 -9.96
N SER A 621 3.41 1.28 -11.27
CA SER A 621 2.97 0.15 -12.10
C SER A 621 4.08 -0.83 -12.47
N SER A 622 5.35 -0.45 -12.31
CA SER A 622 6.51 -1.29 -12.63
C SER A 622 6.90 -2.27 -11.53
N VAL A 623 6.33 -2.12 -10.34
CA VAL A 623 6.65 -2.89 -9.13
C VAL A 623 5.43 -3.66 -8.62
N ASP A 624 5.69 -4.70 -7.85
CA ASP A 624 4.65 -5.38 -7.08
C ASP A 624 4.32 -4.55 -5.83
N TYR A 625 3.35 -3.64 -5.95
CA TYR A 625 2.98 -2.71 -4.89
C TYR A 625 2.35 -3.38 -3.66
N GLU A 626 1.93 -4.63 -3.77
CA GLU A 626 1.39 -5.43 -2.66
C GLU A 626 2.48 -5.86 -1.67
N ALA A 627 3.74 -5.87 -2.11
CA ALA A 627 4.92 -6.13 -1.30
C ALA A 627 5.70 -4.83 -1.03
N ASP A 628 6.71 -4.90 -0.16
CA ASP A 628 7.65 -3.79 0.03
C ASP A 628 8.43 -3.53 -1.26
N VAL A 629 8.50 -2.28 -1.67
CA VAL A 629 9.08 -1.87 -2.96
C VAL A 629 10.26 -0.93 -2.77
N ARG A 630 11.25 -1.08 -3.64
CA ARG A 630 12.44 -0.22 -3.65
C ARG A 630 12.24 0.97 -4.59
N VAL A 631 12.75 2.11 -4.17
CA VAL A 631 12.78 3.33 -4.96
C VAL A 631 14.08 4.10 -4.72
N SER A 632 14.69 4.56 -5.80
CA SER A 632 15.86 5.44 -5.78
C SER A 632 15.81 6.33 -7.02
N MET A 633 16.65 7.36 -7.05
CA MET A 633 16.75 8.23 -8.24
C MET A 633 17.23 7.44 -9.46
N ASP A 634 18.08 6.42 -9.26
CA ASP A 634 18.58 5.56 -10.35
C ASP A 634 17.46 4.65 -10.88
N ILE A 635 16.66 4.06 -10.01
CA ILE A 635 15.47 3.28 -10.40
C ILE A 635 14.50 4.15 -11.19
N LEU A 636 14.24 5.37 -10.74
CA LEU A 636 13.37 6.32 -11.45
C LEU A 636 13.96 6.75 -12.80
N SER A 637 15.25 6.88 -12.90
CA SER A 637 15.93 7.13 -14.18
C SER A 637 15.73 5.98 -15.16
N GLN A 638 15.76 4.73 -14.70
CA GLN A 638 15.48 3.56 -15.55
C GLN A 638 14.00 3.54 -16.01
N VAL A 639 13.08 3.90 -15.12
CA VAL A 639 11.65 4.05 -15.48
C VAL A 639 11.47 5.17 -16.51
N ALA A 640 12.22 6.26 -16.40
CA ALA A 640 12.21 7.34 -17.38
C ALA A 640 12.67 6.89 -18.77
N GLU A 641 13.63 5.95 -18.85
CA GLU A 641 14.03 5.34 -20.15
C GLU A 641 12.91 4.51 -20.75
N VAL A 642 12.19 3.75 -19.93
CA VAL A 642 10.99 3.01 -20.38
C VAL A 642 9.90 3.97 -20.88
N TYR A 643 9.65 5.04 -20.15
CA TYR A 643 8.75 6.11 -20.59
C TYR A 643 9.13 6.67 -21.97
N ARG A 644 10.42 6.88 -22.23
CA ARG A 644 10.90 7.33 -23.55
C ARG A 644 10.58 6.34 -24.66
N LYS A 645 10.67 5.04 -24.40
CA LYS A 645 10.28 4.01 -25.39
C LYS A 645 8.79 4.09 -25.70
N ILE A 646 7.94 4.21 -24.69
CA ILE A 646 6.49 4.41 -24.86
C ILE A 646 6.27 5.64 -25.74
N ARG A 647 6.85 6.75 -25.37
CA ARG A 647 6.70 8.04 -26.06
C ARG A 647 7.18 8.00 -27.50
N ASN A 648 8.34 7.39 -27.75
CA ASN A 648 8.91 7.25 -29.09
C ASN A 648 8.02 6.38 -29.99
N THR A 649 7.47 5.29 -29.48
CA THR A 649 6.53 4.44 -30.23
C THR A 649 5.27 5.22 -30.58
N MET A 650 4.69 5.91 -29.62
CA MET A 650 3.49 6.72 -29.87
C MET A 650 3.76 7.82 -30.87
N ARG A 651 4.93 8.48 -30.79
CA ARG A 651 5.33 9.49 -31.77
C ARG A 651 5.43 8.92 -33.19
N PHE A 652 5.98 7.70 -33.33
CA PHE A 652 6.05 7.03 -34.62
C PHE A 652 4.65 6.77 -35.19
N LEU A 653 3.75 6.24 -34.37
CA LEU A 653 2.36 5.97 -34.77
C LEU A 653 1.63 7.26 -35.19
N LEU A 654 1.73 8.32 -34.38
CA LEU A 654 1.12 9.62 -34.68
C LEU A 654 1.69 10.26 -35.95
N ALA A 655 3.00 10.19 -36.13
CA ALA A 655 3.68 10.76 -37.29
C ALA A 655 3.27 10.08 -38.60
N ASN A 656 3.01 8.78 -38.58
CA ASN A 656 2.63 8.00 -39.74
C ASN A 656 1.11 7.86 -39.97
N THR A 657 0.31 8.53 -39.14
CA THR A 657 -1.15 8.60 -39.29
C THR A 657 -1.67 10.05 -39.39
N GLU A 658 -0.79 11.01 -39.56
CA GLU A 658 -1.19 12.43 -39.63
C GLU A 658 -2.12 12.71 -40.82
N ASP A 659 -1.84 12.09 -41.98
CA ASP A 659 -2.66 12.15 -43.19
C ASP A 659 -3.84 11.16 -43.21
N PHE A 660 -4.03 10.37 -42.17
CA PHE A 660 -5.09 9.36 -42.09
C PHE A 660 -6.37 9.94 -41.45
N ASP A 661 -7.51 9.78 -42.13
CA ASP A 661 -8.82 10.09 -41.60
C ASP A 661 -9.53 8.81 -41.16
N PRO A 662 -9.69 8.55 -39.83
CA PRO A 662 -10.28 7.29 -39.34
C PRO A 662 -11.70 7.03 -39.85
N LYS A 663 -12.43 8.07 -40.28
CA LYS A 663 -13.79 7.94 -40.83
C LYS A 663 -13.83 7.58 -42.31
N LYS A 664 -12.75 7.81 -43.05
CA LYS A 664 -12.67 7.59 -44.49
C LYS A 664 -11.71 6.51 -44.90
N ASP A 665 -10.56 6.46 -44.24
CA ASP A 665 -9.40 5.68 -44.70
C ASP A 665 -9.26 4.34 -43.98
N THR A 666 -10.10 4.07 -42.97
CA THR A 666 -10.07 2.80 -42.23
C THR A 666 -10.44 1.65 -43.13
N VAL A 667 -9.56 0.65 -43.18
CA VAL A 667 -9.76 -0.62 -43.86
C VAL A 667 -10.44 -1.60 -42.93
N SER A 668 -11.52 -2.27 -43.39
CA SER A 668 -12.21 -3.27 -42.57
C SER A 668 -11.31 -4.46 -42.27
N TYR A 669 -11.52 -5.14 -41.15
CA TYR A 669 -10.72 -6.32 -40.78
C TYR A 669 -10.66 -7.37 -41.91
N ASN A 670 -11.78 -7.66 -42.56
CA ASN A 670 -11.85 -8.66 -43.61
C ASN A 670 -11.01 -8.29 -44.84
N ASP A 671 -10.84 -7.01 -45.07
CA ASP A 671 -10.10 -6.47 -46.21
C ASP A 671 -8.63 -6.16 -45.88
N LEU A 672 -8.20 -6.30 -44.61
CA LEU A 672 -6.80 -6.14 -44.23
C LEU A 672 -5.92 -7.24 -44.82
N ARG A 673 -4.64 -6.95 -45.04
CA ARG A 673 -3.64 -7.97 -45.40
C ARG A 673 -3.44 -8.94 -44.21
N SER A 674 -2.92 -10.13 -44.50
CA SER A 674 -2.69 -11.17 -43.46
C SER A 674 -1.88 -10.65 -42.27
N VAL A 675 -0.78 -9.92 -42.51
CA VAL A 675 0.04 -9.36 -41.43
C VAL A 675 -0.71 -8.31 -40.58
N ASP A 676 -1.55 -7.51 -41.20
CA ASP A 676 -2.33 -6.47 -40.53
C ASP A 676 -3.48 -7.09 -39.72
N LYS A 677 -4.08 -8.17 -40.22
CA LYS A 677 -5.01 -9.02 -39.45
C LYS A 677 -4.36 -9.61 -38.23
N TYR A 678 -3.17 -10.18 -38.39
CA TYR A 678 -2.38 -10.72 -37.27
C TYR A 678 -2.14 -9.68 -36.20
N MET A 679 -1.69 -8.49 -36.58
CA MET A 679 -1.44 -7.41 -35.61
C MET A 679 -2.74 -6.91 -34.96
N THR A 680 -3.85 -6.89 -35.67
CA THR A 680 -5.16 -6.56 -35.10
C THR A 680 -5.59 -7.58 -34.05
N VAL A 681 -5.46 -8.87 -34.35
CA VAL A 681 -5.74 -9.94 -33.35
C VAL A 681 -4.80 -9.83 -32.16
N ARG A 682 -3.51 -9.60 -32.41
CA ARG A 682 -2.53 -9.43 -31.33
C ARG A 682 -2.86 -8.24 -30.42
N LEU A 683 -3.25 -7.11 -31.00
CA LEU A 683 -3.72 -5.94 -30.23
C LEU A 683 -4.94 -6.29 -29.39
N ASN A 684 -5.92 -7.01 -29.92
CA ASN A 684 -7.09 -7.45 -29.15
C ASN A 684 -6.71 -8.37 -27.99
N GLN A 685 -5.77 -9.27 -28.17
CA GLN A 685 -5.24 -10.11 -27.10
C GLN A 685 -4.58 -9.27 -26.00
N VAL A 686 -3.79 -8.27 -26.37
CA VAL A 686 -3.15 -7.35 -25.43
C VAL A 686 -4.19 -6.53 -24.67
N ILE A 687 -5.21 -6.01 -25.34
CA ILE A 687 -6.33 -5.29 -24.70
C ILE A 687 -7.02 -6.19 -23.66
N LYS A 688 -7.37 -7.41 -24.06
CA LYS A 688 -8.02 -8.39 -23.18
C LYS A 688 -7.16 -8.69 -21.95
N GLU A 689 -5.89 -8.99 -22.17
CA GLU A 689 -4.93 -9.32 -21.12
C GLU A 689 -4.75 -8.16 -20.12
N ILE A 690 -4.59 -6.94 -20.62
CA ILE A 690 -4.44 -5.75 -19.75
C ILE A 690 -5.71 -5.49 -18.94
N ARG A 691 -6.89 -5.65 -19.53
CA ARG A 691 -8.15 -5.44 -18.83
C ARG A 691 -8.44 -6.54 -17.81
N GLU A 692 -8.40 -7.81 -18.22
CA GLU A 692 -8.83 -8.93 -17.39
C GLU A 692 -7.76 -9.37 -16.37
N GLU A 693 -6.49 -9.45 -16.77
CA GLU A 693 -5.40 -9.90 -15.91
C GLU A 693 -4.67 -8.73 -15.20
N GLY A 694 -4.78 -7.54 -15.75
CA GLY A 694 -4.19 -6.35 -15.21
C GLY A 694 -5.16 -5.56 -14.32
N TYR A 695 -6.06 -4.78 -14.93
CA TYR A 695 -6.93 -3.87 -14.19
C TYR A 695 -7.97 -4.57 -13.32
N ASP A 696 -8.63 -5.61 -13.82
CA ASP A 696 -9.66 -6.33 -13.06
C ASP A 696 -9.08 -7.09 -11.86
N LYS A 697 -7.82 -7.51 -11.94
CA LYS A 697 -7.09 -8.17 -10.84
C LYS A 697 -6.18 -7.23 -10.05
N TYR A 698 -6.20 -5.94 -10.32
CA TYR A 698 -5.36 -4.92 -9.67
C TYR A 698 -3.86 -5.20 -9.78
N ASN A 699 -3.43 -5.90 -10.83
CA ASN A 699 -2.05 -6.28 -11.08
C ASN A 699 -1.38 -5.31 -12.06
N PHE A 700 -0.92 -4.17 -11.55
CA PHE A 700 -0.35 -3.11 -12.38
C PHE A 700 0.98 -3.51 -13.02
N MET A 701 1.78 -4.33 -12.35
CA MET A 701 3.03 -4.83 -12.88
C MET A 701 2.82 -5.72 -14.11
N HIS A 702 1.72 -6.47 -14.13
CA HIS A 702 1.33 -7.24 -15.31
C HIS A 702 1.02 -6.32 -16.50
N ILE A 703 0.26 -5.24 -16.26
CA ILE A 703 -0.03 -4.23 -17.29
C ILE A 703 1.27 -3.66 -17.88
N TYR A 704 2.16 -3.22 -17.00
CA TYR A 704 3.45 -2.67 -17.38
C TYR A 704 4.26 -3.64 -18.26
N ARG A 705 4.36 -4.90 -17.85
CA ARG A 705 5.09 -5.95 -18.59
C ARG A 705 4.44 -6.25 -19.94
N THR A 706 3.11 -6.38 -19.99
CA THR A 706 2.36 -6.65 -21.21
C THR A 706 2.51 -5.52 -22.21
N VAL A 707 2.38 -4.26 -21.78
CA VAL A 707 2.60 -3.10 -22.65
C VAL A 707 4.03 -3.09 -23.18
N MET A 708 5.04 -3.26 -22.31
CA MET A 708 6.43 -3.22 -22.72
C MET A 708 6.81 -4.35 -23.66
N ASN A 709 6.27 -5.54 -23.44
CA ASN A 709 6.47 -6.66 -24.35
C ASN A 709 5.87 -6.37 -25.73
N PHE A 710 4.64 -5.88 -25.77
CA PHE A 710 3.97 -5.51 -27.01
C PHE A 710 4.73 -4.41 -27.78
N LEU A 711 5.14 -3.36 -27.10
CA LEU A 711 5.92 -2.27 -27.72
C LEU A 711 7.28 -2.73 -28.25
N THR A 712 7.94 -3.65 -27.56
CA THR A 712 9.31 -4.08 -27.89
C THR A 712 9.32 -5.21 -28.91
N VAL A 713 8.54 -6.26 -28.68
CA VAL A 713 8.55 -7.48 -29.48
C VAL A 713 7.65 -7.36 -30.70
N ASP A 714 6.37 -7.09 -30.47
CA ASP A 714 5.37 -7.06 -31.56
C ASP A 714 5.51 -5.83 -32.44
N LEU A 715 5.69 -4.65 -31.85
CA LEU A 715 5.78 -3.39 -32.61
C LEU A 715 7.19 -3.09 -33.06
N SER A 716 8.10 -2.69 -32.16
CA SER A 716 9.42 -2.14 -32.55
C SER A 716 10.30 -3.14 -33.27
N SER A 717 10.36 -4.40 -32.83
CA SER A 717 11.19 -5.44 -33.43
C SER A 717 10.59 -6.09 -34.66
N PHE A 718 9.33 -5.90 -34.95
CA PHE A 718 8.67 -6.52 -36.09
C PHE A 718 7.83 -5.52 -36.90
N TYR A 719 6.63 -5.19 -36.44
CA TYR A 719 5.63 -4.52 -37.27
C TYR A 719 6.04 -3.13 -37.73
N LEU A 720 6.63 -2.32 -36.82
CA LEU A 720 7.11 -0.99 -37.17
C LEU A 720 8.43 -0.99 -37.91
N ASP A 721 9.20 -2.09 -37.86
CA ASP A 721 10.50 -2.13 -38.52
C ASP A 721 10.34 -2.31 -40.04
N PHE A 722 9.59 -3.32 -40.48
CA PHE A 722 9.34 -3.49 -41.90
C PHE A 722 8.35 -2.46 -42.48
N ALA A 723 7.53 -1.84 -41.61
CA ALA A 723 6.54 -0.85 -42.02
C ALA A 723 7.13 0.32 -42.81
N LYS A 724 8.38 0.67 -42.55
CA LYS A 724 9.08 1.79 -43.21
C LYS A 724 9.11 1.62 -44.73
N ASP A 725 9.21 0.41 -45.24
CA ASP A 725 9.15 0.11 -46.68
C ASP A 725 7.76 0.38 -47.27
N VAL A 726 6.71 0.31 -46.51
CA VAL A 726 5.36 0.62 -46.92
C VAL A 726 5.03 2.09 -46.68
N VAL A 727 5.06 2.54 -45.41
CA VAL A 727 4.52 3.86 -45.05
C VAL A 727 5.36 5.03 -45.56
N TYR A 728 6.66 4.83 -45.86
CA TYR A 728 7.51 5.88 -46.44
C TYR A 728 7.63 5.80 -47.94
N ILE A 729 7.55 4.61 -48.53
CA ILE A 729 7.86 4.38 -49.93
C ILE A 729 6.61 4.41 -50.79
N GLU A 730 5.50 3.81 -50.35
CA GLU A 730 4.27 3.76 -51.14
C GLU A 730 3.58 5.13 -51.30
N ALA A 731 2.70 5.26 -52.23
CA ALA A 731 1.91 6.44 -52.45
C ALA A 731 0.98 6.74 -51.26
N GLU A 732 0.53 8.00 -51.15
CA GLU A 732 -0.30 8.45 -49.99
C GLU A 732 -1.57 7.61 -49.85
N ASP A 733 -2.26 7.31 -50.96
CA ASP A 733 -3.51 6.57 -51.00
C ASP A 733 -3.34 5.05 -51.26
N ASP A 734 -2.10 4.54 -51.20
CA ASP A 734 -1.83 3.12 -51.42
C ASP A 734 -2.58 2.24 -50.42
N TYR A 735 -3.16 1.13 -50.91
CA TYR A 735 -3.93 0.20 -50.10
C TYR A 735 -3.12 -0.43 -48.95
N GLN A 736 -1.88 -0.85 -49.20
CA GLN A 736 -1.04 -1.46 -48.18
C GLN A 736 -0.69 -0.43 -47.07
N ARG A 737 -0.45 0.81 -47.49
CA ARG A 737 -0.20 1.91 -46.58
C ARG A 737 -1.45 2.19 -45.72
N ARG A 738 -2.63 2.23 -46.30
CA ARG A 738 -3.90 2.41 -45.57
C ARG A 738 -4.21 1.27 -44.60
N CYS A 739 -3.88 0.01 -44.97
CA CYS A 739 -3.96 -1.13 -44.06
C CYS A 739 -3.08 -0.93 -42.80
N MET A 740 -1.82 -0.55 -43.00
CA MET A 740 -0.92 -0.31 -41.88
C MET A 740 -1.33 0.89 -41.03
N GLN A 741 -1.74 1.96 -41.66
CA GLN A 741 -2.22 3.16 -40.94
C GLN A 741 -3.49 2.86 -40.14
N THR A 742 -4.38 2.00 -40.61
CA THR A 742 -5.53 1.52 -39.84
C THR A 742 -5.06 0.87 -38.52
N VAL A 743 -4.12 -0.07 -38.59
CA VAL A 743 -3.59 -0.76 -37.43
C VAL A 743 -2.81 0.21 -36.52
N PHE A 744 -2.03 1.12 -37.08
CA PHE A 744 -1.28 2.14 -36.31
C PHE A 744 -2.23 3.02 -35.51
N TYR A 745 -3.29 3.52 -36.17
CA TYR A 745 -4.26 4.39 -35.53
C TYR A 745 -5.02 3.67 -34.41
N GLN A 746 -5.52 2.47 -34.68
CA GLN A 746 -6.20 1.65 -33.68
C GLN A 746 -5.28 1.31 -32.50
N THR A 747 -4.01 1.00 -32.77
CA THR A 747 -3.01 0.76 -31.74
C THR A 747 -2.75 2.02 -30.89
N ALA A 748 -2.61 3.18 -31.52
CA ALA A 748 -2.42 4.44 -30.81
C ALA A 748 -3.61 4.78 -29.91
N VAL A 749 -4.83 4.64 -30.40
CA VAL A 749 -6.06 4.87 -29.61
C VAL A 749 -6.15 3.89 -28.44
N ALA A 750 -5.98 2.59 -28.70
CA ALA A 750 -6.09 1.56 -27.68
C ALA A 750 -5.03 1.72 -26.57
N LEU A 751 -3.78 1.90 -26.93
CA LEU A 751 -2.70 2.08 -25.95
C LEU A 751 -2.88 3.37 -25.14
N THR A 752 -3.31 4.45 -25.74
CA THR A 752 -3.59 5.72 -25.05
C THR A 752 -4.67 5.55 -24.00
N LYS A 753 -5.77 4.89 -24.35
CA LYS A 753 -6.86 4.57 -23.41
C LYS A 753 -6.38 3.65 -22.29
N LEU A 754 -5.66 2.58 -22.62
CA LEU A 754 -5.17 1.61 -21.65
C LEU A 754 -4.12 2.19 -20.68
N LEU A 755 -3.32 3.16 -21.13
CA LEU A 755 -2.30 3.82 -20.31
C LEU A 755 -2.82 5.01 -19.50
N THR A 756 -4.03 5.48 -19.79
CA THR A 756 -4.62 6.65 -19.10
C THR A 756 -4.64 6.53 -17.58
N PRO A 757 -5.01 5.41 -16.96
CA PRO A 757 -4.96 5.28 -15.50
C PRO A 757 -3.55 5.40 -14.92
N ILE A 758 -2.52 5.01 -15.67
CA ILE A 758 -1.12 4.98 -15.22
C ILE A 758 -0.41 6.30 -15.46
N ILE A 759 -0.45 6.81 -16.70
CA ILE A 759 0.23 8.04 -17.12
C ILE A 759 -0.77 9.03 -17.75
N PRO A 760 -1.70 9.57 -16.96
CA PRO A 760 -2.83 10.34 -17.49
C PRO A 760 -2.43 11.62 -18.23
N HIS A 761 -1.35 12.30 -17.81
CA HIS A 761 -0.89 13.52 -18.47
C HIS A 761 -0.35 13.24 -19.86
N THR A 762 0.47 12.22 -20.01
CA THR A 762 1.00 11.76 -21.30
C THR A 762 -0.12 11.24 -22.20
N ALA A 763 -1.05 10.47 -21.62
CA ALA A 763 -2.20 9.96 -22.36
C ALA A 763 -3.06 11.10 -22.93
N GLU A 764 -3.32 12.13 -22.15
CA GLU A 764 -4.07 13.31 -22.61
C GLU A 764 -3.34 14.08 -23.70
N GLU A 765 -2.02 14.24 -23.57
CA GLU A 765 -1.19 14.84 -24.61
C GLU A 765 -1.27 14.06 -25.93
N ILE A 766 -1.13 12.72 -25.89
CA ILE A 766 -1.24 11.87 -27.07
C ILE A 766 -2.64 12.01 -27.68
N TRP A 767 -3.68 11.97 -26.83
CA TRP A 767 -5.07 12.07 -27.25
C TRP A 767 -5.37 13.35 -28.04
N SER A 768 -4.76 14.46 -27.63
CA SER A 768 -4.91 15.74 -28.33
C SER A 768 -4.39 15.73 -29.78
N PHE A 769 -3.63 14.71 -30.17
CA PHE A 769 -3.15 14.50 -31.56
C PHE A 769 -3.93 13.42 -32.31
N LEU A 770 -4.87 12.74 -31.65
CA LEU A 770 -5.79 11.77 -32.27
C LEU A 770 -7.08 12.46 -32.71
N LYS A 771 -7.78 11.87 -33.65
CA LYS A 771 -8.99 12.43 -34.28
C LYS A 771 -10.24 11.71 -33.75
N GLU A 772 -10.33 11.65 -32.41
CA GLU A 772 -11.47 11.01 -31.72
C GLU A 772 -12.55 12.03 -31.36
N GLU A 773 -13.77 11.53 -31.07
CA GLU A 773 -14.91 12.38 -30.75
C GLU A 773 -14.86 12.97 -29.33
N GLU A 774 -14.38 12.19 -28.36
CA GLU A 774 -14.20 12.65 -26.99
C GLU A 774 -13.03 13.64 -26.91
N GLU A 775 -13.31 14.80 -26.35
CA GLU A 775 -12.31 15.87 -26.19
C GLU A 775 -11.16 15.45 -25.28
N TYR A 776 -11.45 14.66 -24.23
CA TYR A 776 -10.50 14.17 -23.24
C TYR A 776 -10.52 12.65 -23.17
N VAL A 777 -9.34 12.03 -23.16
CA VAL A 777 -9.26 10.55 -23.07
C VAL A 777 -9.86 10.03 -21.77
N GLN A 778 -9.81 10.78 -20.68
CA GLN A 778 -10.41 10.42 -19.40
C GLN A 778 -11.95 10.30 -19.46
N LEU A 779 -12.59 10.89 -20.45
CA LEU A 779 -14.03 10.78 -20.68
C LEU A 779 -14.41 9.61 -21.59
N SER A 780 -13.42 8.94 -22.18
CA SER A 780 -13.64 7.73 -23.01
C SER A 780 -13.71 6.46 -22.13
N GLU A 781 -14.21 5.38 -22.73
CA GLU A 781 -14.17 4.04 -22.14
C GLU A 781 -12.94 3.26 -22.63
N PHE A 782 -12.54 2.23 -21.89
CA PHE A 782 -11.50 1.32 -22.35
C PHE A 782 -11.85 0.71 -23.70
N PRO A 783 -10.84 0.42 -24.54
CA PRO A 783 -11.09 -0.23 -25.83
C PRO A 783 -11.73 -1.60 -25.62
N GLY A 784 -12.70 -1.92 -26.46
CA GLY A 784 -13.25 -3.26 -26.54
C GLY A 784 -12.25 -4.23 -27.19
N TYR A 785 -12.52 -5.50 -27.06
CA TYR A 785 -11.83 -6.57 -27.78
C TYR A 785 -12.89 -7.57 -28.29
N GLU A 786 -12.60 -8.17 -29.43
CA GLU A 786 -13.48 -9.13 -30.06
C GLU A 786 -12.68 -10.33 -30.57
N GLU A 787 -13.34 -11.46 -30.74
CA GLU A 787 -12.77 -12.62 -31.38
C GLU A 787 -13.15 -12.64 -32.85
N PHE A 788 -12.15 -12.76 -33.73
CA PHE A 788 -12.36 -12.82 -35.16
C PHE A 788 -12.47 -14.26 -35.61
N ALA A 789 -13.25 -14.49 -36.67
CA ALA A 789 -13.36 -15.80 -37.27
C ALA A 789 -11.97 -16.32 -37.74
N ASN A 790 -11.65 -17.57 -37.44
CA ASN A 790 -10.39 -18.24 -37.80
C ASN A 790 -9.12 -17.57 -37.20
N GLN A 791 -9.26 -16.78 -36.14
CA GLN A 791 -8.09 -16.13 -35.53
C GLN A 791 -7.06 -17.11 -34.96
N GLU A 792 -7.47 -18.29 -34.48
CA GLU A 792 -6.54 -19.31 -33.98
C GLU A 792 -5.62 -19.81 -35.11
N GLU A 793 -6.17 -20.17 -36.26
CA GLU A 793 -5.38 -20.60 -37.42
C GLU A 793 -4.43 -19.50 -37.91
N LEU A 794 -4.89 -18.27 -37.92
CA LEU A 794 -4.07 -17.09 -38.25
C LEU A 794 -2.90 -16.92 -37.26
N MET A 795 -3.19 -17.02 -35.98
CA MET A 795 -2.18 -16.86 -34.94
C MET A 795 -1.17 -17.99 -34.95
N ASP A 796 -1.59 -19.24 -35.14
CA ASP A 796 -0.69 -20.39 -35.25
C ASP A 796 0.27 -20.24 -36.46
N THR A 797 -0.25 -19.81 -37.60
CA THR A 797 0.56 -19.56 -38.80
C THR A 797 1.59 -18.46 -38.56
N TRP A 798 1.18 -17.33 -37.93
CA TRP A 798 2.10 -16.22 -37.65
C TRP A 798 3.09 -16.55 -36.57
N THR A 799 2.73 -17.34 -35.57
CA THR A 799 3.67 -17.82 -34.54
C THR A 799 4.77 -18.67 -35.18
N ALA A 800 4.40 -19.60 -36.06
CA ALA A 800 5.36 -20.39 -36.82
C ALA A 800 6.27 -19.52 -37.72
N PHE A 801 5.70 -18.46 -38.31
CA PHE A 801 6.51 -17.48 -39.06
C PHE A 801 7.48 -16.72 -38.16
N MET A 802 7.09 -16.33 -36.98
CA MET A 802 8.00 -15.62 -36.06
C MET A 802 9.17 -16.49 -35.63
N ASP A 803 8.96 -17.78 -35.40
CA ASP A 803 10.04 -18.76 -35.12
C ASP A 803 10.99 -18.89 -36.34
N PHE A 804 10.43 -19.00 -37.53
CA PHE A 804 11.21 -19.00 -38.79
C PHE A 804 12.00 -17.69 -38.95
N ARG A 805 11.35 -16.55 -38.72
CA ARG A 805 11.98 -15.22 -38.79
C ARG A 805 13.15 -15.09 -37.83
N ASP A 806 13.03 -15.59 -36.61
CA ASP A 806 14.12 -15.59 -35.62
C ASP A 806 15.36 -16.34 -36.13
N ASN A 807 15.17 -17.47 -36.84
CA ASN A 807 16.28 -18.20 -37.47
C ASN A 807 16.91 -17.38 -38.59
N VAL A 808 16.08 -16.70 -39.40
CA VAL A 808 16.61 -15.81 -40.47
C VAL A 808 17.39 -14.65 -39.89
N LEU A 809 16.87 -14.03 -38.81
CA LEU A 809 17.59 -12.91 -38.16
C LEU A 809 18.92 -13.33 -37.57
N LYS A 810 19.05 -14.55 -37.03
CA LYS A 810 20.33 -15.11 -36.58
C LYS A 810 21.33 -15.28 -37.74
N ALA A 811 20.85 -15.78 -38.89
CA ALA A 811 21.72 -15.93 -40.10
C ALA A 811 22.18 -14.58 -40.65
N LEU A 812 21.29 -13.60 -40.69
CA LEU A 812 21.62 -12.23 -41.10
C LEU A 812 22.59 -11.53 -40.12
N GLU A 813 22.45 -11.79 -38.84
CA GLU A 813 23.34 -11.26 -37.80
C GLU A 813 24.76 -11.82 -37.95
N GLU A 814 24.90 -13.13 -38.20
CA GLU A 814 26.18 -13.76 -38.46
C GLU A 814 26.84 -13.19 -39.71
N ALA A 815 26.04 -12.96 -40.77
CA ALA A 815 26.55 -12.33 -41.99
C ALA A 815 27.01 -10.86 -41.75
N ARG A 816 26.36 -10.13 -40.85
CA ARG A 816 26.82 -8.78 -40.46
C ARG A 816 28.08 -8.83 -39.60
N ASN A 817 28.14 -9.75 -38.66
CA ASN A 817 29.33 -9.92 -37.79
C ASN A 817 30.58 -10.31 -38.58
N SER A 818 30.43 -11.16 -39.60
CA SER A 818 31.48 -11.54 -40.54
C SER A 818 31.78 -10.47 -41.57
N LYS A 819 31.07 -9.33 -41.57
CA LYS A 819 31.19 -8.23 -42.54
C LYS A 819 30.90 -8.63 -43.99
N LEU A 820 30.13 -9.67 -44.19
CA LEU A 820 29.66 -10.07 -45.51
C LEU A 820 28.65 -9.07 -46.06
N ILE A 821 27.78 -8.56 -45.18
CA ILE A 821 26.81 -7.50 -45.47
C ILE A 821 26.89 -6.40 -44.42
N GLY A 822 26.49 -5.19 -44.75
CA GLY A 822 26.32 -4.07 -43.80
C GLY A 822 24.88 -3.97 -43.29
N LYS A 823 23.91 -4.19 -44.19
CA LYS A 823 22.48 -4.12 -43.89
C LYS A 823 21.76 -5.34 -44.47
N SER A 824 20.61 -5.71 -43.88
CA SER A 824 19.80 -6.82 -44.39
C SER A 824 19.32 -6.63 -45.83
N LEU A 825 19.08 -5.40 -46.27
CA LEU A 825 18.68 -5.04 -47.65
C LEU A 825 19.80 -5.31 -48.68
N GLU A 826 21.04 -5.57 -48.26
CA GLU A 826 22.16 -5.93 -49.09
C GLU A 826 22.34 -7.46 -49.22
N ALA A 827 21.48 -8.25 -48.52
CA ALA A 827 21.61 -9.70 -48.49
C ALA A 827 20.86 -10.36 -49.65
N LYS A 828 21.50 -11.39 -50.26
CA LYS A 828 20.84 -12.44 -50.99
C LYS A 828 20.56 -13.54 -49.98
N LEU A 829 19.29 -13.79 -49.71
CA LEU A 829 18.85 -14.76 -48.73
C LEU A 829 18.21 -15.96 -49.42
N THR A 830 18.77 -17.13 -49.20
CA THR A 830 18.22 -18.38 -49.73
C THR A 830 17.86 -19.31 -48.59
N VAL A 831 16.65 -19.75 -48.55
CA VAL A 831 16.11 -20.64 -47.51
C VAL A 831 15.81 -22.03 -48.05
N TYR A 832 16.18 -23.06 -47.31
CA TYR A 832 15.94 -24.48 -47.58
C TYR A 832 14.99 -25.04 -46.51
N PRO A 833 13.69 -24.78 -46.63
CA PRO A 833 12.74 -25.11 -45.57
C PRO A 833 12.33 -26.59 -45.62
N LYS A 834 12.14 -27.23 -44.46
CA LYS A 834 11.44 -28.48 -44.36
C LYS A 834 9.94 -28.29 -44.65
N GLN A 835 9.21 -29.42 -44.77
CA GLN A 835 7.82 -29.42 -45.24
C GLN A 835 6.93 -28.45 -44.43
N GLN A 836 7.05 -28.47 -43.12
CA GLN A 836 6.23 -27.65 -42.21
C GLN A 836 6.42 -26.14 -42.47
N VAL A 837 7.68 -25.67 -42.53
CA VAL A 837 7.98 -24.26 -42.80
C VAL A 837 7.54 -23.88 -44.22
N ARG A 838 7.67 -24.79 -45.17
CA ARG A 838 7.23 -24.59 -46.57
C ARG A 838 5.70 -24.38 -46.66
N GLU A 839 4.93 -25.19 -45.95
CA GLU A 839 3.47 -25.07 -45.88
C GLU A 839 3.08 -23.76 -45.20
N MET A 840 3.73 -23.40 -44.12
CA MET A 840 3.52 -22.14 -43.42
C MET A 840 3.79 -20.94 -44.33
N LEU A 841 4.92 -20.90 -45.04
CA LEU A 841 5.25 -19.81 -45.96
C LEU A 841 4.23 -19.65 -47.10
N LYS A 842 3.62 -20.74 -47.57
CA LYS A 842 2.53 -20.71 -48.55
C LYS A 842 1.21 -20.21 -47.97
N ALA A 843 0.94 -20.55 -46.69
CA ALA A 843 -0.29 -20.19 -46.02
C ALA A 843 -0.33 -18.72 -45.58
N LEU A 844 0.81 -18.05 -45.42
CA LEU A 844 0.90 -16.67 -44.90
C LEU A 844 0.21 -15.63 -45.80
N ASP A 845 0.19 -15.85 -47.12
CA ASP A 845 -0.35 -14.87 -48.09
C ASP A 845 0.23 -13.46 -47.86
N ALA A 846 1.58 -13.39 -47.80
CA ALA A 846 2.32 -12.16 -47.48
C ALA A 846 3.61 -12.06 -48.29
N ASP A 847 4.11 -10.85 -48.46
CA ASP A 847 5.46 -10.59 -49.03
C ASP A 847 6.53 -10.92 -47.96
N ILE A 848 7.05 -12.14 -48.01
CA ILE A 848 8.03 -12.62 -47.03
C ILE A 848 9.30 -11.81 -47.05
N ALA A 849 9.78 -11.37 -48.21
CA ALA A 849 10.97 -10.55 -48.34
C ALA A 849 10.82 -9.21 -47.61
N GLN A 850 9.66 -8.58 -47.77
CA GLN A 850 9.36 -7.35 -47.04
C GLN A 850 9.34 -7.54 -45.52
N LEU A 851 8.69 -8.61 -45.03
CA LEU A 851 8.63 -8.95 -43.60
C LEU A 851 10.00 -9.24 -42.99
N LEU A 852 10.94 -9.80 -43.79
CA LEU A 852 12.31 -10.08 -43.39
C LEU A 852 13.26 -8.91 -43.61
N ILE A 853 12.80 -7.81 -44.23
CA ILE A 853 13.56 -6.62 -44.57
C ILE A 853 14.74 -7.01 -45.49
N VAL A 854 14.48 -7.83 -46.50
CA VAL A 854 15.43 -8.19 -47.56
C VAL A 854 14.87 -7.78 -48.91
N SER A 855 15.72 -7.64 -49.92
CA SER A 855 15.22 -7.31 -51.26
C SER A 855 14.42 -8.46 -51.84
N PRO A 856 13.25 -8.21 -52.46
CA PRO A 856 12.42 -9.24 -53.05
C PRO A 856 13.13 -9.93 -54.23
N ASP A 857 14.06 -9.24 -54.94
CA ASP A 857 14.82 -9.83 -56.04
C ASP A 857 15.90 -10.82 -55.58
N TYR A 858 16.17 -10.84 -54.30
CA TYR A 858 17.22 -11.63 -53.66
C TYR A 858 16.71 -12.50 -52.51
N PHE A 859 15.43 -12.79 -52.47
CA PHE A 859 14.89 -13.79 -51.54
C PHE A 859 14.41 -15.02 -52.32
N GLU A 860 15.00 -16.18 -52.01
CA GLU A 860 14.72 -17.43 -52.72
C GLU A 860 14.32 -18.54 -51.71
N VAL A 861 13.25 -19.26 -52.02
CA VAL A 861 12.79 -20.46 -51.31
C VAL A 861 13.06 -21.68 -52.19
N MET A 862 14.01 -22.52 -51.77
CA MET A 862 14.42 -23.67 -52.56
C MET A 862 13.41 -24.81 -52.55
N ALA A 863 13.38 -25.60 -53.60
CA ALA A 863 12.54 -26.79 -53.70
C ALA A 863 12.93 -27.85 -52.67
N ALA A 864 11.99 -28.78 -52.39
CA ALA A 864 12.20 -29.79 -51.35
C ALA A 864 13.33 -30.79 -51.66
N ASP A 865 13.65 -30.97 -52.92
CA ASP A 865 14.68 -31.88 -53.43
C ASP A 865 16.06 -31.21 -53.64
N GLU A 866 16.14 -29.91 -53.43
CA GLU A 866 17.37 -29.18 -53.52
C GLU A 866 18.34 -29.51 -52.38
N GLN A 867 19.61 -29.67 -52.70
CA GLN A 867 20.65 -30.01 -51.76
C GLN A 867 21.05 -28.76 -50.92
N VAL A 868 21.11 -28.91 -49.62
CA VAL A 868 21.55 -27.86 -48.69
C VAL A 868 23.08 -27.69 -48.86
N PRO A 869 23.57 -26.50 -49.16
CA PRO A 869 24.99 -26.23 -49.28
C PRO A 869 25.77 -26.39 -47.94
N ASP A 870 27.03 -26.75 -48.00
CA ASP A 870 27.88 -26.94 -46.79
C ASP A 870 28.05 -25.65 -45.95
N ASN A 871 27.91 -24.50 -46.57
CA ASN A 871 28.02 -23.19 -45.92
C ASN A 871 26.70 -22.67 -45.35
N ALA A 872 25.66 -23.45 -45.43
CA ALA A 872 24.36 -23.08 -44.89
C ALA A 872 24.36 -23.14 -43.34
N MET A 873 23.72 -22.17 -42.71
CA MET A 873 23.41 -22.23 -41.30
C MET A 873 22.19 -23.13 -41.13
N VAL A 874 22.32 -24.23 -40.41
CA VAL A 874 21.29 -25.25 -40.25
C VAL A 874 20.58 -25.09 -38.93
N PHE A 875 19.26 -25.00 -39.00
CA PHE A 875 18.31 -24.99 -37.85
C PHE A 875 17.42 -26.24 -37.93
N ASP A 876 16.61 -26.46 -36.91
CA ASP A 876 15.76 -27.65 -36.83
C ASP A 876 14.84 -27.81 -38.06
N ASP A 877 14.24 -26.70 -38.53
CA ASP A 877 13.21 -26.70 -39.56
C ASP A 877 13.61 -26.03 -40.87
N VAL A 878 14.74 -25.37 -40.91
CA VAL A 878 15.23 -24.65 -42.09
C VAL A 878 16.74 -24.55 -42.10
N ALA A 879 17.33 -24.59 -43.29
CA ALA A 879 18.72 -24.18 -43.50
C ALA A 879 18.75 -22.88 -44.29
N ILE A 880 19.72 -22.01 -44.03
CA ILE A 880 19.75 -20.65 -44.57
C ILE A 880 21.15 -20.33 -45.07
N THR A 881 21.27 -19.79 -46.30
CA THR A 881 22.48 -19.17 -46.77
C THR A 881 22.28 -17.68 -46.97
N VAL A 882 23.31 -16.90 -46.62
CA VAL A 882 23.36 -15.48 -46.83
C VAL A 882 24.57 -15.13 -47.70
N GLU A 883 24.35 -14.44 -48.78
CA GLU A 883 25.35 -13.94 -49.70
C GLU A 883 25.14 -12.41 -49.85
N LYS A 884 26.12 -11.72 -50.42
CA LYS A 884 25.94 -10.32 -50.77
C LYS A 884 25.19 -10.22 -52.11
N ALA A 885 24.13 -9.41 -52.17
CA ALA A 885 23.42 -9.14 -53.40
C ALA A 885 24.30 -8.38 -54.42
N ASP A 886 24.20 -8.71 -55.70
CA ASP A 886 25.02 -8.19 -56.79
C ASP A 886 24.33 -7.09 -57.59
N GLY A 887 23.15 -6.61 -57.15
CA GLY A 887 22.40 -5.54 -57.79
C GLY A 887 22.83 -4.13 -57.40
N GLU A 888 22.13 -3.14 -57.90
CA GLU A 888 22.34 -1.73 -57.56
C GLU A 888 21.38 -1.25 -56.47
N THR A 889 21.80 -0.29 -55.68
CA THR A 889 20.96 0.30 -54.60
C THR A 889 20.03 1.36 -55.18
N CYS A 890 18.75 1.20 -55.04
CA CYS A 890 17.76 2.23 -55.35
C CYS A 890 17.92 3.44 -54.43
N ASP A 891 18.02 4.64 -54.96
CA ASP A 891 18.27 5.85 -54.17
C ASP A 891 17.05 6.27 -53.34
N ARG A 892 15.82 5.82 -53.66
CA ARG A 892 14.59 6.14 -52.97
C ARG A 892 14.30 5.13 -51.86
N CYS A 893 14.17 3.82 -52.19
CA CYS A 893 13.78 2.79 -51.19
C CYS A 893 14.95 2.14 -50.48
N ARG A 894 16.19 2.40 -50.94
CA ARG A 894 17.45 1.87 -50.41
C ARG A 894 17.63 0.35 -50.46
N GLN A 895 16.76 -0.35 -51.16
CA GLN A 895 16.91 -1.77 -51.47
C GLN A 895 17.94 -1.98 -52.58
N VAL A 896 18.69 -3.07 -52.51
CA VAL A 896 19.50 -3.53 -53.66
C VAL A 896 18.56 -4.27 -54.59
N ARG A 897 18.45 -3.79 -55.83
CA ARG A 897 17.49 -4.28 -56.81
C ARG A 897 18.16 -4.59 -58.15
N LYS A 898 17.57 -5.53 -58.89
CA LYS A 898 18.04 -5.88 -60.26
C LYS A 898 17.54 -4.91 -61.33
N ASP A 899 16.44 -4.19 -61.03
CA ASP A 899 15.70 -3.33 -61.95
C ASP A 899 16.00 -1.82 -61.75
N VAL A 900 17.05 -1.47 -61.04
CA VAL A 900 17.49 -0.08 -60.96
C VAL A 900 17.95 0.38 -62.36
N GLY A 901 17.45 1.53 -62.79
CA GLY A 901 17.80 2.10 -64.07
C GLY A 901 16.96 1.55 -65.25
N VAL A 902 15.93 0.76 -64.99
CA VAL A 902 15.03 0.31 -66.08
C VAL A 902 14.24 1.47 -66.68
N ASP A 903 13.98 2.51 -65.92
CA ASP A 903 13.42 3.74 -66.40
C ASP A 903 14.56 4.73 -66.80
N GLU A 904 14.63 5.07 -68.07
CA GLU A 904 15.67 5.97 -68.60
C GLU A 904 15.59 7.39 -68.01
N LYS A 905 14.39 7.85 -67.60
CA LYS A 905 14.21 9.17 -67.00
C LYS A 905 14.61 9.22 -65.51
N LEU A 906 14.59 8.07 -64.87
CA LEU A 906 14.84 7.91 -63.43
C LEU A 906 15.88 6.81 -63.19
N PRO A 907 17.10 6.92 -63.74
CA PRO A 907 18.08 5.85 -63.84
C PRO A 907 18.62 5.36 -62.50
N HIS A 908 18.40 6.08 -61.38
CA HIS A 908 18.83 5.71 -60.05
C HIS A 908 17.75 5.06 -59.20
N LEU A 909 16.55 4.85 -59.80
CA LEU A 909 15.40 4.25 -59.12
C LEU A 909 15.10 2.84 -59.67
N CYS A 910 14.60 1.98 -58.81
CA CYS A 910 13.97 0.71 -59.17
C CYS A 910 12.62 0.95 -59.83
N GLY A 911 12.09 -0.03 -60.55
CA GLY A 911 10.81 0.12 -61.27
C GLY A 911 9.64 0.51 -60.40
N ARG A 912 9.53 -0.03 -59.18
CA ARG A 912 8.52 0.38 -58.22
C ARG A 912 8.60 1.87 -57.85
N CYS A 913 9.79 2.32 -57.51
CA CYS A 913 9.99 3.72 -57.12
C CYS A 913 9.86 4.69 -58.31
N ALA A 914 10.32 4.28 -59.50
CA ALA A 914 10.16 5.08 -60.72
C ALA A 914 8.66 5.30 -61.02
N LYS A 915 7.85 4.24 -61.00
CA LYS A 915 6.42 4.33 -61.23
C LYS A 915 5.75 5.27 -60.20
N ILE A 916 6.03 5.16 -58.90
CA ILE A 916 5.48 6.05 -57.89
C ILE A 916 5.87 7.51 -58.17
N VAL A 917 7.11 7.77 -58.56
CA VAL A 917 7.56 9.14 -58.82
C VAL A 917 6.89 9.66 -60.08
N GLU A 918 6.75 8.84 -61.15
CA GLU A 918 6.02 9.25 -62.36
C GLU A 918 4.54 9.59 -62.10
N ASP A 919 3.84 8.76 -61.31
CA ASP A 919 2.43 8.90 -61.06
C ASP A 919 2.11 10.08 -60.11
N PHE A 920 2.93 10.33 -59.10
CA PHE A 920 2.63 11.26 -58.01
C PHE A 920 3.54 12.50 -57.94
N TYR A 921 4.71 12.47 -58.62
CA TYR A 921 5.70 13.57 -58.59
C TYR A 921 6.21 13.94 -60.00
N PRO A 922 5.28 14.28 -60.93
CA PRO A 922 5.64 14.55 -62.32
C PRO A 922 6.67 15.68 -62.49
N GLU A 923 6.74 16.63 -61.55
CA GLU A 923 7.73 17.69 -61.52
C GLU A 923 9.16 17.13 -61.36
N ALA A 924 9.34 16.09 -60.51
CA ALA A 924 10.60 15.42 -60.32
C ALA A 924 11.07 14.68 -61.58
N VAL A 925 10.12 14.22 -62.42
CA VAL A 925 10.42 13.62 -63.74
C VAL A 925 10.84 14.65 -64.76
N ALA A 926 10.18 15.81 -64.74
CA ALA A 926 10.43 16.89 -65.72
C ALA A 926 11.70 17.68 -65.45
N GLU A 927 12.02 17.95 -64.18
CA GLU A 927 13.13 18.82 -63.76
C GLU A 927 14.34 18.03 -63.22
N GLY A 928 14.19 16.73 -63.00
CA GLY A 928 15.18 15.89 -62.34
C GLY A 928 15.29 16.15 -60.82
N PHE A 929 16.06 15.27 -60.15
CA PHE A 929 16.35 15.47 -58.73
C PHE A 929 17.61 16.40 -58.56
N GLU A 930 17.55 17.29 -57.59
CA GLU A 930 18.69 18.09 -57.17
C GLU A 930 19.84 17.15 -56.73
N GLU A 931 21.06 17.39 -57.23
CA GLU A 931 22.24 16.67 -56.73
C GLU A 931 22.39 16.90 -55.25
N LYS A 932 22.87 15.85 -54.50
CA LYS A 932 22.99 15.81 -53.06
C LYS A 932 23.73 16.99 -52.43
#